data_16282eb31bb5176e46f678ae116fea42
#
_entry.id   16282eb31bb5176e46f678ae116fea42
#
_cell.length_a   1.000
_cell.length_b   1.000
_cell.length_c   1.000
_cell.angle_alpha   90.00
_cell.angle_beta   90.00
_cell.angle_gamma   90.00
#
_symmetry.space_group_name_H-M   'P 1'
#
loop_
_entity.id
_entity.type
_entity.pdbx_description
1 polymer ?
#
loop_
_entity_poly.entity_id
_entity_poly.type
_entity_poly.pdbx_seq_one_letter_code
_entity_poly.pdbx_strand_id
1 'polypeptide(L)'
;MRSHQQWIDVIGNNLANQNTPGYKKSRAVFADNFSRNFRFASGPQGNMGGINGMQVGYGVGLASVDQTFTQGALSDTGRVFDLALEGGGFFALEDGAGRSFTRVGTFGLDAQQNLVDQGTGMRVLDQTGSAITLDVASLFPPQTTTDVTMKGNLSAVVDGPLAELLSANSPFLVGTPAEIASTGTSASYNVSAVGGSPGDIVSMELVANGGVPQQVIVASDPTTGEVTSGAIAAAINALQDVTATVNGAGQLAITSNRKGASFSIDLNPPTGVADLTQLVGFSNTLQSGTESPIPSDLSAANLNDLTSNLSEYVDGDQIQIVGEDTDGAPVSGSFTFGAANDGTTMEDLVSYMNTLYTDAAVSVDGSGRLIATAQTAGEANLLLSLSDGPGNTGGADFSTYAMSVTTDGTGPDTVTTSTEIYDAAGVAHSVTMRYERQADLTWNLYADLDPSEGVVGKGSAADPITGISFAPDGSPTGLGSVDSRMQLQFTGQPLQEVSINLGGDGAVDGLTQFGSSGTAYVFDQNGFGDGELANLTVSTTGDIEGFYSNGQTRSLGSLGVVTFQNDEGLRSAGNNMFQETSNSGEARYGVGDLRSAGAVISGALENSNVDTAEQFVRLIEAQRGYQANARVISTQDEVLAETVNLI
;
A
#
# COMPACT_ATOMS: atom_id res chain seq x y z
N MET A 1 -43.16 -9.29 39.09
CA MET A 1 -43.58 -8.59 37.88
C MET A 1 -42.59 -7.49 37.50
N ARG A 2 -42.32 -6.47 38.33
CA ARG A 2 -41.38 -5.37 37.99
C ARG A 2 -39.98 -5.89 37.58
N SER A 3 -39.43 -6.86 38.30
CA SER A 3 -38.12 -7.45 37.97
C SER A 3 -38.11 -8.16 36.61
N HIS A 4 -39.16 -8.88 36.26
CA HIS A 4 -39.26 -9.51 34.93
C HIS A 4 -39.44 -8.47 33.83
N GLN A 5 -40.13 -7.37 34.08
CA GLN A 5 -40.25 -6.27 33.13
C GLN A 5 -38.86 -5.66 32.85
N GLN A 6 -38.11 -5.31 33.91
CA GLN A 6 -36.74 -4.81 33.78
C GLN A 6 -35.81 -5.79 33.04
N TRP A 7 -36.02 -7.10 33.26
CA TRP A 7 -35.28 -8.11 32.52
C TRP A 7 -35.64 -8.13 31.03
N ILE A 8 -36.93 -8.03 30.70
CA ILE A 8 -37.42 -7.91 29.33
C ILE A 8 -36.84 -6.66 28.64
N ASP A 9 -36.78 -5.54 29.35
CA ASP A 9 -36.22 -4.28 28.84
C ASP A 9 -34.72 -4.41 28.50
N VAL A 10 -33.93 -5.07 29.36
CA VAL A 10 -32.51 -5.33 29.12
C VAL A 10 -32.32 -6.28 27.92
N ILE A 11 -33.11 -7.37 27.84
CA ILE A 11 -33.06 -8.29 26.71
C ILE A 11 -33.47 -7.60 25.40
N GLY A 12 -34.54 -6.76 25.46
CA GLY A 12 -35.00 -6.00 24.30
C GLY A 12 -33.95 -5.03 23.78
N ASN A 13 -33.23 -4.36 24.71
CA ASN A 13 -32.10 -3.50 24.34
C ASN A 13 -30.96 -4.28 23.69
N ASN A 14 -30.57 -5.44 24.23
CA ASN A 14 -29.56 -6.30 23.60
C ASN A 14 -29.98 -6.72 22.19
N LEU A 15 -31.23 -7.15 22.01
CA LEU A 15 -31.74 -7.59 20.72
C LEU A 15 -31.81 -6.46 19.69
N ALA A 16 -32.18 -5.24 20.13
CA ALA A 16 -32.20 -4.06 19.26
C ALA A 16 -30.79 -3.71 18.75
N ASN A 17 -29.75 -4.02 19.52
CA ASN A 17 -28.36 -3.70 19.22
C ASN A 17 -27.54 -4.90 18.70
N GLN A 18 -28.19 -5.96 18.24
CA GLN A 18 -27.51 -7.15 17.71
C GLN A 18 -26.60 -6.86 16.49
N ASN A 19 -27.01 -5.89 15.66
CA ASN A 19 -26.28 -5.48 14.46
C ASN A 19 -25.48 -4.17 14.66
N THR A 20 -25.37 -3.70 15.88
CA THR A 20 -24.64 -2.45 16.18
C THR A 20 -23.16 -2.80 16.42
N PRO A 21 -22.21 -2.34 15.59
CA PRO A 21 -20.79 -2.62 15.79
C PRO A 21 -20.32 -2.19 17.19
N GLY A 22 -19.45 -2.96 17.79
CA GLY A 22 -18.86 -2.68 19.09
C GLY A 22 -19.81 -2.71 20.29
N TYR A 23 -21.10 -3.05 20.08
CA TYR A 23 -22.06 -3.13 21.19
C TYR A 23 -21.72 -4.29 22.13
N LYS A 24 -21.79 -4.03 23.44
CA LYS A 24 -21.56 -5.01 24.49
C LYS A 24 -22.88 -5.30 25.23
N LYS A 25 -23.25 -6.59 25.25
CA LYS A 25 -24.51 -7.04 25.86
C LYS A 25 -24.57 -6.72 27.34
N SER A 26 -25.74 -6.30 27.79
CA SER A 26 -26.04 -6.07 29.20
C SER A 26 -26.73 -7.30 29.81
N ARG A 27 -26.42 -7.55 31.07
CA ARG A 27 -26.99 -8.65 31.87
C ARG A 27 -27.61 -8.08 33.13
N ALA A 28 -28.89 -8.37 33.35
CA ALA A 28 -29.57 -8.07 34.58
C ALA A 28 -29.24 -9.12 35.66
N VAL A 29 -28.77 -8.66 36.81
CA VAL A 29 -28.53 -9.50 37.99
C VAL A 29 -29.55 -9.19 39.04
N PHE A 30 -30.13 -10.23 39.61
CA PHE A 30 -31.18 -10.08 40.64
C PHE A 30 -30.67 -10.58 41.98
N ALA A 31 -31.08 -9.91 43.05
CA ALA A 31 -30.83 -10.35 44.40
C ALA A 31 -32.16 -10.45 45.17
N ASP A 32 -32.18 -11.31 46.15
CA ASP A 32 -33.31 -11.37 47.06
C ASP A 32 -33.37 -10.10 47.93
N ASN A 33 -34.58 -9.62 48.17
CA ASN A 33 -34.80 -8.55 49.13
C ASN A 33 -34.74 -9.10 50.54
N PHE A 34 -34.89 -8.22 51.53
CA PHE A 34 -34.86 -8.61 52.93
C PHE A 34 -35.72 -9.82 53.24
N SER A 35 -35.19 -10.68 54.09
CA SER A 35 -35.94 -11.79 54.65
C SER A 35 -36.36 -11.46 56.11
N ARG A 36 -37.60 -11.80 56.46
CA ARG A 36 -38.08 -11.71 57.85
C ARG A 36 -37.89 -13.03 58.56
N ASN A 37 -37.19 -12.96 59.65
CA ASN A 37 -37.02 -14.12 60.55
C ASN A 37 -38.25 -14.23 61.46
N PHE A 38 -39.02 -15.29 61.32
CA PHE A 38 -40.09 -15.62 62.22
C PHE A 38 -39.61 -16.40 63.41
N ARG A 39 -38.52 -17.12 63.27
CA ARG A 39 -37.86 -17.90 64.33
C ARG A 39 -36.37 -17.95 64.03
N PHE A 40 -35.59 -17.70 65.04
CA PHE A 40 -34.14 -17.88 64.96
C PHE A 40 -33.77 -19.34 65.21
N ALA A 41 -32.69 -19.79 64.60
CA ALA A 41 -32.13 -21.11 64.82
C ALA A 41 -31.61 -21.20 66.25
N SER A 42 -31.83 -22.31 66.91
CA SER A 42 -31.24 -22.62 68.22
C SER A 42 -30.49 -23.91 68.17
N GLY A 43 -29.31 -23.92 68.77
CA GLY A 43 -28.49 -25.11 68.89
C GLY A 43 -29.09 -26.16 69.82
N PRO A 44 -28.66 -27.41 69.73
CA PRO A 44 -29.09 -28.45 70.63
C PRO A 44 -28.63 -28.15 72.09
N GLN A 45 -29.55 -28.27 73.00
CA GLN A 45 -29.28 -28.11 74.45
C GLN A 45 -29.81 -29.31 75.22
N GLY A 46 -28.94 -29.95 75.94
CA GLY A 46 -29.27 -31.11 76.74
C GLY A 46 -29.86 -32.25 75.89
N ASN A 47 -31.08 -32.73 76.22
CA ASN A 47 -31.79 -33.81 75.52
C ASN A 47 -32.70 -33.28 74.37
N MET A 48 -32.63 -31.99 74.03
CA MET A 48 -33.44 -31.43 72.94
C MET A 48 -32.56 -31.14 71.71
N GLY A 49 -33.01 -31.61 70.55
CA GLY A 49 -32.36 -31.33 69.25
C GLY A 49 -32.48 -29.83 68.87
N GLY A 50 -31.50 -29.36 68.08
CA GLY A 50 -31.54 -28.01 67.54
C GLY A 50 -32.73 -27.77 66.63
N ILE A 51 -33.19 -26.52 66.57
CA ILE A 51 -34.35 -26.10 65.71
C ILE A 51 -33.81 -25.13 64.67
N ASN A 52 -34.14 -25.38 63.39
CA ASN A 52 -33.77 -24.50 62.30
C ASN A 52 -34.57 -23.19 62.32
N GLY A 53 -33.93 -22.11 61.87
CA GLY A 53 -34.57 -20.84 61.67
C GLY A 53 -35.69 -20.90 60.64
N MET A 54 -36.73 -20.09 60.81
CA MET A 54 -37.78 -19.94 59.81
C MET A 54 -37.74 -18.49 59.27
N GLN A 55 -37.45 -18.37 57.97
CA GLN A 55 -37.34 -17.08 57.27
C GLN A 55 -38.28 -17.04 56.09
N VAL A 56 -38.83 -15.86 55.79
CA VAL A 56 -39.63 -15.61 54.60
C VAL A 56 -39.06 -14.37 53.93
N GLY A 57 -38.73 -14.52 52.63
CA GLY A 57 -38.20 -13.45 51.80
C GLY A 57 -39.30 -12.49 51.31
N TYR A 58 -38.98 -11.24 51.12
CA TYR A 58 -39.84 -10.21 50.56
C TYR A 58 -39.78 -10.08 49.04
N GLY A 59 -39.22 -11.08 48.38
CA GLY A 59 -39.13 -11.12 46.93
C GLY A 59 -37.74 -10.78 46.38
N VAL A 60 -37.66 -10.48 45.10
CA VAL A 60 -36.45 -10.23 44.35
C VAL A 60 -36.44 -8.80 43.79
N GLY A 61 -35.29 -8.14 43.80
CA GLY A 61 -35.04 -6.85 43.18
C GLY A 61 -33.91 -6.92 42.17
N LEU A 62 -33.83 -5.93 41.29
CA LEU A 62 -32.66 -5.77 40.42
C LEU A 62 -31.47 -5.30 41.26
N ALA A 63 -30.39 -6.07 41.28
CA ALA A 63 -29.17 -5.73 42.00
C ALA A 63 -28.22 -4.88 41.14
N SER A 64 -28.00 -5.30 39.91
CA SER A 64 -27.18 -4.56 38.97
C SER A 64 -27.59 -4.88 37.51
N VAL A 65 -27.17 -4.02 36.61
CA VAL A 65 -27.14 -4.30 35.18
C VAL A 65 -25.69 -4.19 34.72
N ASP A 66 -25.07 -5.32 34.51
CA ASP A 66 -23.65 -5.39 34.20
C ASP A 66 -23.47 -5.51 32.68
N GLN A 67 -22.45 -4.86 32.14
CA GLN A 67 -22.05 -5.05 30.74
C GLN A 67 -21.02 -6.16 30.63
N THR A 68 -21.13 -6.96 29.58
CA THR A 68 -20.19 -8.07 29.34
C THR A 68 -19.26 -7.66 28.19
N PHE A 69 -17.99 -7.43 28.51
CA PHE A 69 -16.96 -6.98 27.56
C PHE A 69 -16.28 -8.11 26.78
N THR A 70 -16.91 -9.28 26.70
CA THR A 70 -16.40 -10.34 25.81
C THR A 70 -16.36 -9.84 24.37
N GLN A 71 -15.35 -10.32 23.63
CA GLN A 71 -15.18 -9.95 22.23
C GLN A 71 -16.30 -10.50 21.35
N GLY A 72 -16.80 -9.66 20.44
CA GLY A 72 -17.69 -10.05 19.36
C GLY A 72 -16.91 -10.64 18.18
N ALA A 73 -17.61 -11.21 17.21
CA ALA A 73 -16.98 -11.65 15.97
C ALA A 73 -16.45 -10.45 15.19
N LEU A 74 -15.27 -10.61 14.60
CA LEU A 74 -14.70 -9.60 13.71
C LEU A 74 -15.26 -9.79 12.30
N SER A 75 -15.62 -8.70 11.65
CA SER A 75 -16.14 -8.67 10.28
C SER A 75 -15.25 -7.77 9.44
N ASP A 76 -14.71 -8.34 8.37
CA ASP A 76 -13.88 -7.62 7.42
C ASP A 76 -14.72 -6.63 6.60
N THR A 77 -14.23 -5.39 6.48
CA THR A 77 -14.87 -4.29 5.73
C THR A 77 -14.03 -3.81 4.56
N GLY A 78 -12.73 -4.14 4.54
CA GLY A 78 -11.77 -3.68 3.54
C GLY A 78 -11.43 -2.17 3.61
N ARG A 79 -11.92 -1.42 4.60
CA ARG A 79 -11.60 0.00 4.79
C ARG A 79 -10.46 0.16 5.79
N VAL A 80 -9.39 0.82 5.41
CA VAL A 80 -8.15 0.94 6.22
C VAL A 80 -8.41 1.47 7.64
N PHE A 81 -9.32 2.43 7.79
CA PHE A 81 -9.65 3.05 9.07
C PHE A 81 -10.86 2.44 9.79
N ASP A 82 -11.41 1.34 9.29
CA ASP A 82 -12.29 0.50 10.08
C ASP A 82 -11.38 -0.42 10.92
N LEU A 83 -11.35 -0.19 12.22
CA LEU A 83 -10.40 -0.81 13.13
C LEU A 83 -11.13 -1.64 14.19
N ALA A 84 -10.64 -2.82 14.45
CA ALA A 84 -11.11 -3.64 15.55
C ALA A 84 -9.96 -3.94 16.53
N LEU A 85 -10.31 -4.23 17.77
CA LEU A 85 -9.36 -4.71 18.78
C LEU A 85 -9.55 -6.21 18.98
N GLU A 86 -8.51 -6.99 18.80
CA GLU A 86 -8.48 -8.40 19.15
C GLU A 86 -7.96 -8.54 20.59
N GLY A 87 -8.86 -8.84 21.52
CA GLY A 87 -8.56 -8.90 22.94
C GLY A 87 -9.19 -7.80 23.77
N GLY A 88 -8.51 -7.33 24.79
CA GLY A 88 -8.95 -6.27 25.71
C GLY A 88 -8.82 -4.85 25.12
N GLY A 89 -9.08 -3.83 25.95
CA GLY A 89 -8.84 -2.41 25.64
C GLY A 89 -9.94 -1.70 24.90
N PHE A 90 -9.74 -0.41 24.69
CA PHE A 90 -10.68 0.52 24.06
C PHE A 90 -9.90 1.55 23.24
N PHE A 91 -10.50 2.08 22.19
CA PHE A 91 -10.03 3.29 21.55
C PHE A 91 -10.40 4.51 22.40
N ALA A 92 -9.51 5.46 22.50
CA ALA A 92 -9.73 6.70 23.23
C ALA A 92 -10.16 7.82 22.28
N LEU A 93 -11.19 8.54 22.64
CA LEU A 93 -11.77 9.64 21.89
C LEU A 93 -11.84 10.91 22.76
N GLU A 94 -11.76 12.08 22.11
CA GLU A 94 -11.89 13.38 22.78
C GLU A 94 -12.75 14.35 21.96
N ASP A 95 -13.62 15.11 22.65
CA ASP A 95 -14.46 16.15 22.05
C ASP A 95 -14.16 17.58 22.57
N GLY A 96 -13.08 17.74 23.33
CA GLY A 96 -12.73 19.00 24.00
C GLY A 96 -13.48 19.27 25.33
N ALA A 97 -14.57 18.55 25.62
CA ALA A 97 -15.28 18.59 26.90
C ALA A 97 -14.84 17.42 27.81
N GLY A 98 -14.33 16.34 27.26
CA GLY A 98 -13.87 15.17 28.00
C GLY A 98 -13.42 14.03 27.12
N ARG A 99 -12.92 12.98 27.76
CA ARG A 99 -12.50 11.75 27.11
C ARG A 99 -13.59 10.70 27.18
N SER A 100 -13.74 9.99 26.11
CA SER A 100 -14.62 8.84 25.97
C SER A 100 -13.87 7.66 25.38
N PHE A 101 -14.33 6.46 25.67
CA PHE A 101 -13.69 5.22 25.26
C PHE A 101 -14.69 4.38 24.49
N THR A 102 -14.25 3.75 23.40
CA THR A 102 -15.14 2.94 22.56
C THR A 102 -14.47 1.68 22.05
N ARG A 103 -15.30 0.71 21.69
CA ARG A 103 -14.89 -0.47 20.91
C ARG A 103 -15.26 -0.34 19.42
N VAL A 104 -16.00 0.71 19.08
CA VAL A 104 -16.36 0.99 17.69
C VAL A 104 -15.19 1.69 17.03
N GLY A 105 -14.66 1.10 15.99
CA GLY A 105 -13.53 1.64 15.26
C GLY A 105 -13.90 2.15 13.86
N THR A 106 -15.06 2.74 13.69
CA THR A 106 -15.48 3.36 12.43
C THR A 106 -14.85 4.74 12.29
N PHE A 107 -13.56 4.76 11.95
CA PHE A 107 -12.82 6.01 11.87
C PHE A 107 -12.73 6.56 10.45
N GLY A 108 -12.31 7.81 10.34
CA GLY A 108 -12.08 8.50 9.09
C GLY A 108 -11.34 9.81 9.32
N LEU A 109 -10.89 10.44 8.24
CA LEU A 109 -10.22 11.73 8.31
C LEU A 109 -11.23 12.85 8.12
N ASP A 110 -11.11 13.90 8.93
CA ASP A 110 -11.83 15.16 8.74
C ASP A 110 -11.10 16.07 7.73
N ALA A 111 -11.66 17.24 7.45
CA ALA A 111 -11.08 18.23 6.55
C ALA A 111 -9.74 18.82 7.04
N GLN A 112 -9.42 18.68 8.31
CA GLN A 112 -8.17 19.08 8.94
C GLN A 112 -7.20 17.91 9.12
N GLN A 113 -7.53 16.75 8.49
CA GLN A 113 -6.71 15.53 8.55
C GLN A 113 -6.61 14.90 9.96
N ASN A 114 -7.51 15.25 10.88
CA ASN A 114 -7.60 14.54 12.16
C ASN A 114 -8.31 13.21 11.96
N LEU A 115 -7.83 12.18 12.64
CA LEU A 115 -8.54 10.90 12.71
C LEU A 115 -9.72 11.06 13.68
N VAL A 116 -10.94 10.86 13.17
CA VAL A 116 -12.18 11.06 13.93
C VAL A 116 -13.10 9.85 13.85
N ASP A 117 -13.89 9.65 14.88
CA ASP A 117 -15.03 8.72 14.81
C ASP A 117 -16.11 9.29 13.90
N GLN A 118 -16.50 8.56 12.86
CA GLN A 118 -17.46 9.03 11.86
C GLN A 118 -18.88 9.22 12.41
N GLY A 119 -19.22 8.52 13.50
CA GLY A 119 -20.54 8.61 14.12
C GLY A 119 -20.73 9.87 14.95
N THR A 120 -19.68 10.36 15.60
CA THR A 120 -19.77 11.45 16.59
C THR A 120 -18.89 12.65 16.27
N GLY A 121 -17.89 12.50 15.39
CA GLY A 121 -16.92 13.53 15.08
C GLY A 121 -15.85 13.74 16.17
N MET A 122 -15.80 12.89 17.19
CA MET A 122 -14.78 12.96 18.24
C MET A 122 -13.41 12.55 17.69
N ARG A 123 -12.35 13.22 18.12
CA ARG A 123 -10.98 12.92 17.68
C ARG A 123 -10.45 11.68 18.37
N VAL A 124 -9.77 10.84 17.62
CA VAL A 124 -9.08 9.66 18.13
C VAL A 124 -7.75 10.07 18.75
N LEU A 125 -7.44 9.50 19.90
CA LEU A 125 -6.23 9.81 20.66
C LEU A 125 -5.13 8.78 20.42
N ASP A 126 -3.90 9.26 20.48
CA ASP A 126 -2.69 8.44 20.42
C ASP A 126 -2.36 7.80 21.78
N GLN A 127 -1.26 7.05 21.82
CA GLN A 127 -0.73 6.43 23.04
C GLN A 127 -0.32 7.44 24.13
N THR A 128 -0.17 8.73 23.81
CA THR A 128 0.13 9.81 24.77
C THR A 128 -1.13 10.53 25.25
N GLY A 129 -2.26 10.24 24.64
CA GLY A 129 -3.55 10.91 24.90
C GLY A 129 -3.71 12.23 24.15
N SER A 130 -2.96 12.42 23.04
CA SER A 130 -3.06 13.55 22.12
C SER A 130 -3.90 13.17 20.89
N ALA A 131 -4.58 14.13 20.27
CA ALA A 131 -5.34 13.87 19.06
C ALA A 131 -4.42 13.51 17.89
N ILE A 132 -4.81 12.50 17.12
CA ILE A 132 -4.05 12.04 15.94
C ILE A 132 -4.41 12.92 14.75
N THR A 133 -3.39 13.57 14.19
CA THR A 133 -3.50 14.30 12.91
C THR A 133 -2.55 13.63 11.92
N LEU A 134 -3.09 13.17 10.80
CA LEU A 134 -2.33 12.46 9.76
C LEU A 134 -2.02 13.43 8.62
N ASP A 135 -0.77 13.79 8.47
CA ASP A 135 -0.35 14.61 7.35
C ASP A 135 -0.28 13.76 6.06
N VAL A 136 -1.45 13.55 5.47
CA VAL A 136 -1.59 12.74 4.24
C VAL A 136 -1.33 13.54 2.96
N ALA A 137 -1.20 14.87 3.08
CA ALA A 137 -1.01 15.77 1.94
C ALA A 137 0.46 16.15 1.72
N SER A 138 1.35 15.91 2.70
CA SER A 138 2.75 16.24 2.53
C SER A 138 3.48 15.16 1.73
N LEU A 139 4.33 15.62 0.85
CA LEU A 139 5.27 14.75 0.14
C LEU A 139 6.28 14.14 1.11
N PHE A 140 6.71 12.93 0.83
CA PHE A 140 7.90 12.38 1.47
C PHE A 140 9.11 13.12 0.90
N PRO A 141 9.91 13.80 1.74
CA PRO A 141 11.04 14.56 1.23
C PRO A 141 12.07 13.63 0.57
N PRO A 142 12.71 14.07 -0.51
CA PRO A 142 13.75 13.31 -1.17
C PRO A 142 14.96 13.13 -0.25
N GLN A 143 15.73 12.10 -0.53
CA GLN A 143 17.00 11.83 0.13
C GLN A 143 18.13 11.77 -0.89
N THR A 144 19.10 12.62 -0.70
CA THR A 144 20.34 12.64 -1.50
C THR A 144 21.07 11.30 -1.35
N THR A 145 21.56 10.75 -2.46
CA THR A 145 22.41 9.56 -2.40
C THR A 145 23.76 9.91 -1.77
N THR A 146 24.09 9.24 -0.69
CA THR A 146 25.39 9.38 0.00
C THR A 146 26.22 8.11 -0.02
N ASP A 147 25.56 6.97 -0.24
CA ASP A 147 26.19 5.67 -0.19
C ASP A 147 25.71 4.81 -1.35
N VAL A 148 26.64 4.17 -2.03
CA VAL A 148 26.41 3.19 -3.09
C VAL A 148 27.17 1.92 -2.75
N THR A 149 26.51 0.77 -2.74
CA THR A 149 27.12 -0.53 -2.44
C THR A 149 27.31 -1.31 -3.73
N MET A 150 28.54 -1.69 -4.00
CA MET A 150 28.93 -2.48 -5.16
C MET A 150 29.01 -3.95 -4.81
N LYS A 151 28.60 -4.81 -5.76
CA LYS A 151 28.80 -6.27 -5.72
C LYS A 151 29.17 -6.82 -7.08
N GLY A 152 29.69 -8.04 -7.10
CA GLY A 152 29.98 -8.77 -8.31
C GLY A 152 31.46 -9.08 -8.48
N ASN A 153 31.83 -9.44 -9.69
CA ASN A 153 33.18 -9.91 -9.99
C ASN A 153 33.90 -8.96 -10.95
N LEU A 154 35.16 -8.72 -10.67
CA LEU A 154 36.12 -8.15 -11.61
C LEU A 154 37.02 -9.31 -12.07
N SER A 155 37.12 -9.55 -13.40
CA SER A 155 37.80 -10.74 -13.91
C SER A 155 39.26 -10.85 -13.46
N ALA A 156 39.67 -12.03 -12.99
CA ALA A 156 41.08 -12.36 -12.72
C ALA A 156 41.80 -12.89 -13.93
N VAL A 157 41.09 -13.37 -14.95
CA VAL A 157 41.65 -14.02 -16.14
C VAL A 157 41.54 -13.07 -17.32
N VAL A 158 42.65 -12.93 -18.02
CA VAL A 158 42.70 -12.27 -19.32
C VAL A 158 42.58 -13.38 -20.38
N ASP A 159 41.42 -13.53 -20.94
CA ASP A 159 41.18 -14.48 -22.05
C ASP A 159 41.41 -13.77 -23.39
N GLY A 160 42.40 -14.23 -24.19
CA GLY A 160 42.87 -13.89 -25.54
C GLY A 160 42.05 -12.89 -26.38
N PRO A 161 42.34 -12.45 -27.59
CA PRO A 161 41.70 -11.25 -28.17
C PRO A 161 40.20 -11.43 -28.45
N LEU A 162 39.39 -11.02 -27.51
CA LEU A 162 37.93 -10.94 -27.63
C LEU A 162 37.50 -9.49 -27.70
N ALA A 163 36.53 -9.20 -28.52
CA ALA A 163 35.87 -7.91 -28.51
C ALA A 163 35.00 -7.77 -27.26
N GLU A 164 35.09 -6.64 -26.61
CA GLU A 164 34.19 -6.35 -25.45
C GLU A 164 32.73 -6.30 -25.91
N LEU A 165 31.89 -6.93 -25.12
CA LEU A 165 30.45 -6.95 -25.34
C LEU A 165 29.71 -6.43 -24.08
N LEU A 166 29.04 -5.31 -24.19
CA LEU A 166 28.04 -4.85 -23.23
C LEU A 166 26.69 -5.42 -23.60
N SER A 167 25.92 -5.80 -22.59
CA SER A 167 24.51 -6.19 -22.75
C SER A 167 23.63 -5.59 -21.68
N ALA A 168 22.44 -5.17 -22.06
CA ALA A 168 21.42 -4.74 -21.11
C ALA A 168 21.02 -5.90 -20.17
N ASN A 169 20.83 -5.60 -18.90
CA ASN A 169 20.45 -6.59 -17.89
C ASN A 169 19.07 -7.21 -18.16
N SER A 170 18.18 -6.47 -18.80
CA SER A 170 16.85 -6.92 -19.17
C SER A 170 16.59 -6.75 -20.67
N PRO A 171 15.79 -7.64 -21.29
CA PRO A 171 15.36 -7.45 -22.66
C PRO A 171 14.35 -6.31 -22.77
N PHE A 172 14.38 -5.59 -23.86
CA PHE A 172 13.28 -4.74 -24.24
C PHE A 172 12.08 -5.61 -24.62
N LEU A 173 10.94 -5.31 -24.01
CA LEU A 173 9.68 -5.98 -24.29
C LEU A 173 8.74 -4.98 -24.95
N VAL A 174 8.07 -5.41 -26.01
CA VAL A 174 6.94 -4.70 -26.59
C VAL A 174 5.65 -5.30 -26.07
N GLY A 175 4.68 -4.46 -25.82
CA GLY A 175 3.43 -4.90 -25.25
C GLY A 175 2.22 -4.24 -25.90
N THR A 176 1.08 -4.87 -25.69
CA THR A 176 -0.22 -4.24 -25.94
C THR A 176 -0.84 -3.83 -24.62
N PRO A 177 -1.61 -2.75 -24.59
CA PRO A 177 -2.38 -2.42 -23.41
C PRO A 177 -3.46 -3.49 -23.16
N ALA A 178 -3.90 -3.62 -21.92
CA ALA A 178 -5.14 -4.33 -21.63
C ALA A 178 -6.29 -3.58 -22.28
N GLU A 179 -7.18 -4.28 -22.95
CA GLU A 179 -8.32 -3.67 -23.63
C GLU A 179 -9.62 -4.42 -23.32
N ILE A 180 -10.65 -3.67 -22.96
CA ILE A 180 -12.03 -4.17 -22.87
C ILE A 180 -12.88 -3.34 -23.80
N ALA A 181 -13.40 -3.98 -24.85
CA ALA A 181 -14.34 -3.35 -25.77
C ALA A 181 -15.79 -3.71 -25.43
N SER A 182 -16.69 -2.75 -25.57
CA SER A 182 -18.12 -2.99 -25.44
C SER A 182 -18.66 -3.77 -26.64
N THR A 183 -19.66 -4.59 -26.41
CA THR A 183 -20.43 -5.21 -27.52
C THR A 183 -21.51 -4.26 -28.05
N GLY A 184 -21.88 -3.25 -27.27
CA GLY A 184 -22.82 -2.22 -27.71
C GLY A 184 -22.18 -1.27 -28.72
N THR A 185 -22.89 -1.00 -29.79
CA THR A 185 -22.44 -0.11 -30.90
C THR A 185 -23.38 1.07 -31.04
N SER A 186 -23.77 1.69 -29.92
CA SER A 186 -24.70 2.81 -29.91
C SER A 186 -24.02 4.08 -29.39
N ALA A 187 -24.38 5.23 -29.99
CA ALA A 187 -23.92 6.52 -29.50
C ALA A 187 -24.60 6.93 -28.17
N SER A 188 -25.74 6.33 -27.85
CA SER A 188 -26.43 6.48 -26.57
C SER A 188 -27.10 5.18 -26.13
N TYR A 189 -27.24 4.99 -24.83
CA TYR A 189 -27.83 3.84 -24.19
C TYR A 189 -28.93 4.29 -23.23
N ASN A 190 -30.08 3.62 -23.24
CA ASN A 190 -31.17 3.95 -22.34
C ASN A 190 -31.11 3.11 -21.06
N VAL A 191 -31.10 3.78 -19.91
CA VAL A 191 -30.97 3.12 -18.60
C VAL A 191 -32.09 2.15 -18.26
N SER A 192 -33.24 2.25 -18.95
CA SER A 192 -34.35 1.28 -18.78
C SER A 192 -33.95 -0.15 -19.17
N ALA A 193 -32.93 -0.32 -20.00
CA ALA A 193 -32.40 -1.64 -20.37
C ALA A 193 -31.80 -2.41 -19.20
N VAL A 194 -31.40 -1.71 -18.16
CA VAL A 194 -30.84 -2.27 -16.89
C VAL A 194 -31.73 -1.94 -15.69
N GLY A 195 -32.99 -1.63 -15.93
CA GLY A 195 -34.00 -1.40 -14.87
C GLY A 195 -33.96 -0.01 -14.24
N GLY A 196 -33.20 0.93 -14.82
CA GLY A 196 -33.14 2.32 -14.37
C GLY A 196 -34.29 3.18 -14.93
N SER A 197 -34.45 4.36 -14.34
CA SER A 197 -35.40 5.41 -14.75
C SER A 197 -34.66 6.64 -15.27
N PRO A 198 -35.30 7.52 -16.08
CA PRO A 198 -34.71 8.78 -16.48
C PRO A 198 -34.23 9.61 -15.28
N GLY A 199 -32.99 10.08 -15.33
CA GLY A 199 -32.34 10.78 -14.23
C GLY A 199 -31.57 9.88 -13.25
N ASP A 200 -31.68 8.55 -13.36
CA ASP A 200 -30.90 7.64 -12.54
C ASP A 200 -29.41 7.66 -12.89
N ILE A 201 -28.62 7.30 -11.92
CA ILE A 201 -27.19 7.12 -12.05
C ILE A 201 -26.90 5.68 -12.46
N VAL A 202 -26.05 5.51 -13.47
CA VAL A 202 -25.41 4.23 -13.80
C VAL A 202 -23.97 4.25 -13.34
N SER A 203 -23.48 3.14 -12.84
CA SER A 203 -22.09 3.04 -12.42
C SER A 203 -21.48 1.67 -12.70
N MET A 204 -20.16 1.62 -12.65
CA MET A 204 -19.36 0.39 -12.60
C MET A 204 -18.12 0.63 -11.75
N GLU A 205 -17.54 -0.41 -11.25
CA GLU A 205 -16.20 -0.36 -10.65
C GLU A 205 -15.16 -0.79 -11.67
N LEU A 206 -14.14 0.03 -11.82
CA LEU A 206 -12.99 -0.26 -12.66
C LEU A 206 -11.76 -0.44 -11.77
N VAL A 207 -11.10 -1.59 -11.91
CA VAL A 207 -9.84 -1.88 -11.25
C VAL A 207 -8.76 -1.94 -12.32
N ALA A 208 -7.86 -0.99 -12.31
CA ALA A 208 -6.68 -1.01 -13.16
C ALA A 208 -5.50 -1.59 -12.38
N ASN A 209 -4.78 -2.53 -12.97
CA ASN A 209 -3.53 -3.11 -12.45
C ASN A 209 -3.65 -3.72 -11.05
N GLY A 210 -4.80 -4.27 -10.69
CA GLY A 210 -5.06 -4.80 -9.35
C GLY A 210 -5.05 -3.74 -8.23
N GLY A 211 -5.12 -2.47 -8.60
CA GLY A 211 -5.17 -1.32 -7.67
C GLY A 211 -6.50 -1.15 -6.96
N VAL A 212 -6.68 -0.01 -6.35
CA VAL A 212 -7.94 0.32 -5.65
C VAL A 212 -9.08 0.46 -6.67
N PRO A 213 -10.25 -0.15 -6.45
CA PRO A 213 -11.41 0.03 -7.29
C PRO A 213 -11.80 1.50 -7.43
N GLN A 214 -11.91 1.96 -8.66
CA GLN A 214 -12.33 3.32 -9.02
C GLN A 214 -13.76 3.28 -9.54
N GLN A 215 -14.61 4.17 -9.07
CA GLN A 215 -16.00 4.21 -9.52
C GLN A 215 -16.17 5.11 -10.73
N VAL A 216 -16.68 4.54 -11.81
CA VAL A 216 -17.21 5.28 -12.97
C VAL A 216 -18.69 5.55 -12.71
N ILE A 217 -19.06 6.81 -12.65
CA ILE A 217 -20.44 7.25 -12.35
C ILE A 217 -20.90 8.17 -13.46
N VAL A 218 -22.03 7.85 -14.08
CA VAL A 218 -22.65 8.69 -15.13
C VAL A 218 -24.13 8.86 -14.82
N ALA A 219 -24.61 10.08 -14.87
CA ALA A 219 -26.03 10.37 -14.74
C ALA A 219 -26.72 10.29 -16.10
N SER A 220 -27.88 9.66 -16.16
CA SER A 220 -28.70 9.66 -17.36
C SER A 220 -29.45 10.99 -17.52
N ASP A 221 -29.81 11.32 -18.76
CA ASP A 221 -30.68 12.47 -19.03
C ASP A 221 -32.01 12.33 -18.29
N PRO A 222 -32.42 13.34 -17.51
CA PRO A 222 -33.60 13.24 -16.65
C PRO A 222 -34.92 13.19 -17.46
N THR A 223 -34.87 13.45 -18.78
CA THR A 223 -36.06 13.44 -19.62
C THR A 223 -36.14 12.19 -20.49
N THR A 224 -35.01 11.78 -21.09
CA THR A 224 -34.95 10.64 -22.02
C THR A 224 -34.46 9.35 -21.39
N GLY A 225 -33.75 9.43 -20.25
CA GLY A 225 -33.06 8.32 -19.64
C GLY A 225 -31.83 7.85 -20.43
N GLU A 226 -31.30 8.66 -21.32
CA GLU A 226 -30.15 8.31 -22.15
C GLU A 226 -28.83 8.67 -21.51
N VAL A 227 -27.85 7.81 -21.72
CA VAL A 227 -26.44 8.03 -21.40
C VAL A 227 -25.65 7.90 -22.69
N THR A 228 -24.89 8.91 -23.05
CA THR A 228 -24.08 8.88 -24.27
C THR A 228 -22.77 8.13 -24.05
N SER A 229 -22.30 7.42 -25.08
CA SER A 229 -20.97 6.77 -25.05
C SER A 229 -19.84 7.78 -24.78
N GLY A 230 -20.00 9.01 -25.28
CA GLY A 230 -19.06 10.11 -24.99
C GLY A 230 -19.01 10.52 -23.51
N ALA A 231 -20.17 10.57 -22.83
CA ALA A 231 -20.23 10.87 -21.39
C ALA A 231 -19.57 9.75 -20.56
N ILE A 232 -19.78 8.49 -20.96
CA ILE A 232 -19.12 7.34 -20.34
C ILE A 232 -17.61 7.41 -20.54
N ALA A 233 -17.17 7.65 -21.77
CA ALA A 233 -15.74 7.81 -22.06
C ALA A 233 -15.11 8.96 -21.26
N ALA A 234 -15.81 10.11 -21.15
CA ALA A 234 -15.32 11.23 -20.36
C ALA A 234 -15.19 10.89 -18.86
N ALA A 235 -16.16 10.13 -18.31
CA ALA A 235 -16.09 9.69 -16.92
C ALA A 235 -14.94 8.70 -16.67
N ILE A 236 -14.66 7.81 -17.63
CA ILE A 236 -13.52 6.87 -17.55
C ILE A 236 -12.19 7.63 -17.70
N ASN A 237 -12.10 8.57 -18.64
CA ASN A 237 -10.90 9.38 -18.88
C ASN A 237 -10.56 10.34 -17.72
N ALA A 238 -11.46 10.51 -16.76
CA ALA A 238 -11.18 11.21 -15.51
C ALA A 238 -10.48 10.32 -14.46
N LEU A 239 -10.39 9.03 -14.72
CA LEU A 239 -9.71 8.06 -13.84
C LEU A 239 -8.22 8.00 -14.19
N GLN A 240 -7.45 7.39 -13.29
CA GLN A 240 -6.03 7.14 -13.50
C GLN A 240 -5.83 5.81 -14.24
N ASP A 241 -4.71 5.69 -14.92
CA ASP A 241 -4.19 4.47 -15.56
C ASP A 241 -5.03 3.87 -16.71
N VAL A 242 -6.08 4.52 -17.12
CA VAL A 242 -6.94 4.05 -18.22
C VAL A 242 -7.38 5.18 -19.15
N THR A 243 -7.64 4.82 -20.40
CA THR A 243 -8.19 5.72 -21.41
C THR A 243 -9.36 5.05 -22.10
N ALA A 244 -10.44 5.78 -22.32
CA ALA A 244 -11.61 5.31 -23.06
C ALA A 244 -11.77 6.06 -24.38
N THR A 245 -12.00 5.30 -25.44
CA THR A 245 -12.26 5.82 -26.79
C THR A 245 -13.62 5.35 -27.29
N VAL A 246 -14.25 6.15 -28.14
CA VAL A 246 -15.49 5.81 -28.81
C VAL A 246 -15.24 5.81 -30.32
N ASN A 247 -15.44 4.69 -30.99
CA ASN A 247 -15.26 4.59 -32.43
C ASN A 247 -16.45 5.20 -33.20
N GLY A 248 -16.32 5.30 -34.51
CA GLY A 248 -17.38 5.88 -35.39
C GLY A 248 -18.70 5.10 -35.37
N ALA A 249 -18.74 3.87 -34.85
CA ALA A 249 -19.95 3.06 -34.66
C ALA A 249 -20.59 3.23 -33.28
N GLY A 250 -20.00 4.03 -32.37
CA GLY A 250 -20.46 4.21 -30.99
C GLY A 250 -19.97 3.17 -30.01
N GLN A 251 -19.14 2.23 -30.44
CA GLN A 251 -18.53 1.24 -29.56
C GLN A 251 -17.48 1.88 -28.67
N LEU A 252 -17.52 1.55 -27.38
CA LEU A 252 -16.60 2.03 -26.37
C LEU A 252 -15.48 0.99 -26.15
N ALA A 253 -14.25 1.43 -26.16
CA ALA A 253 -13.10 0.64 -25.78
C ALA A 253 -12.38 1.32 -24.59
N ILE A 254 -12.04 0.54 -23.58
CA ILE A 254 -11.24 0.97 -22.44
C ILE A 254 -9.88 0.31 -22.58
N THR A 255 -8.83 1.10 -22.57
CA THR A 255 -7.44 0.61 -22.66
C THR A 255 -6.65 1.05 -21.45
N SER A 256 -5.74 0.22 -20.96
CA SER A 256 -4.76 0.63 -19.96
C SER A 256 -3.78 1.63 -20.57
N ASN A 257 -3.39 2.66 -19.81
CA ASN A 257 -2.40 3.64 -20.27
C ASN A 257 -0.99 3.06 -20.38
N ARG A 258 -0.74 1.93 -19.74
CA ARG A 258 0.52 1.20 -19.82
C ARG A 258 0.32 -0.13 -20.53
N LYS A 259 1.39 -0.61 -21.18
CA LYS A 259 1.41 -1.82 -22.01
C LYS A 259 2.15 -2.94 -21.29
N GLY A 260 1.79 -4.18 -21.56
CA GLY A 260 2.47 -5.36 -21.02
C GLY A 260 1.56 -6.28 -20.20
N ALA A 261 2.00 -7.51 -19.98
CA ALA A 261 1.22 -8.56 -19.30
C ALA A 261 0.92 -8.25 -17.82
N SER A 262 1.72 -7.39 -17.20
CA SER A 262 1.52 -6.94 -15.82
C SER A 262 0.37 -5.93 -15.66
N PHE A 263 -0.10 -5.35 -16.76
CA PHE A 263 -1.16 -4.34 -16.75
C PHE A 263 -2.48 -4.99 -17.12
N SER A 264 -3.49 -4.75 -16.29
CA SER A 264 -4.80 -5.39 -16.42
C SER A 264 -5.92 -4.41 -16.16
N ILE A 265 -7.08 -4.69 -16.75
CA ILE A 265 -8.34 -4.00 -16.48
C ILE A 265 -9.35 -5.05 -16.05
N ASP A 266 -10.02 -4.80 -14.94
CA ASP A 266 -11.14 -5.57 -14.45
C ASP A 266 -12.34 -4.65 -14.24
N LEU A 267 -13.50 -5.08 -14.68
CA LEU A 267 -14.75 -4.33 -14.54
C LEU A 267 -15.70 -5.13 -13.66
N ASN A 268 -16.15 -4.53 -12.58
CA ASN A 268 -17.06 -5.15 -11.64
C ASN A 268 -18.42 -4.45 -11.65
N PRO A 269 -19.52 -5.21 -11.55
CA PRO A 269 -20.83 -4.63 -11.45
C PRO A 269 -20.98 -3.88 -10.12
N PRO A 270 -21.69 -2.76 -10.11
CA PRO A 270 -21.90 -1.98 -8.90
C PRO A 270 -22.90 -2.67 -7.96
N THR A 271 -22.85 -2.30 -6.67
CA THR A 271 -23.86 -2.72 -5.70
C THR A 271 -24.95 -1.66 -5.56
N GLY A 272 -26.18 -2.00 -5.88
CA GLY A 272 -27.37 -1.19 -5.53
C GLY A 272 -27.72 -0.02 -6.47
N VAL A 273 -27.08 0.07 -7.63
CA VAL A 273 -27.39 1.05 -8.70
C VAL A 273 -27.41 0.33 -10.05
N ALA A 274 -27.92 1.01 -11.08
CA ALA A 274 -27.98 0.41 -12.42
C ALA A 274 -26.56 0.13 -12.96
N ASP A 275 -26.38 -1.07 -13.49
CA ASP A 275 -25.08 -1.60 -13.92
C ASP A 275 -24.68 -1.04 -15.29
N LEU A 276 -23.64 -0.22 -15.29
CA LEU A 276 -23.06 0.36 -16.50
C LEU A 276 -22.38 -0.71 -17.37
N THR A 277 -21.79 -1.75 -16.78
CA THR A 277 -21.13 -2.81 -17.55
C THR A 277 -22.15 -3.58 -18.39
N GLN A 278 -23.32 -3.88 -17.83
CA GLN A 278 -24.42 -4.52 -18.53
C GLN A 278 -25.06 -3.60 -19.57
N LEU A 279 -25.22 -2.30 -19.26
CA LEU A 279 -25.84 -1.32 -20.16
C LEU A 279 -25.08 -1.18 -21.47
N VAL A 280 -23.77 -1.14 -21.41
CA VAL A 280 -22.87 -0.95 -22.57
C VAL A 280 -22.43 -2.30 -23.15
N GLY A 281 -22.62 -3.38 -22.43
CA GLY A 281 -22.22 -4.73 -22.83
C GLY A 281 -20.72 -4.96 -22.73
N PHE A 282 -20.09 -4.49 -21.66
CA PHE A 282 -18.71 -4.85 -21.34
C PHE A 282 -18.61 -6.28 -20.80
N SER A 283 -17.51 -6.94 -21.08
CA SER A 283 -17.14 -8.20 -20.44
C SER A 283 -16.66 -7.95 -19.01
N ASN A 284 -17.18 -8.70 -18.05
CA ASN A 284 -16.74 -8.67 -16.65
C ASN A 284 -15.55 -9.62 -16.40
N THR A 285 -14.79 -9.97 -17.43
CA THR A 285 -13.59 -10.79 -17.29
C THR A 285 -12.35 -9.91 -17.26
N LEU A 286 -11.47 -10.19 -16.31
CA LEU A 286 -10.15 -9.58 -16.25
C LEU A 286 -9.46 -9.67 -17.61
N GLN A 287 -9.06 -8.55 -18.15
CA GLN A 287 -8.25 -8.45 -19.35
C GLN A 287 -6.85 -8.00 -18.96
N SER A 288 -5.83 -8.66 -19.49
CA SER A 288 -4.44 -8.27 -19.32
C SER A 288 -3.86 -7.87 -20.67
N GLY A 289 -2.94 -6.94 -20.64
CA GLY A 289 -2.12 -6.66 -21.80
C GLY A 289 -1.27 -7.87 -22.18
N THR A 290 -0.61 -7.79 -23.29
CA THR A 290 0.36 -8.81 -23.73
C THR A 290 1.76 -8.22 -23.72
N GLU A 291 2.74 -9.08 -23.59
CA GLU A 291 4.15 -8.72 -23.78
C GLU A 291 4.88 -9.79 -24.55
N SER A 292 5.85 -9.38 -25.31
CA SER A 292 6.75 -10.24 -26.06
C SER A 292 8.11 -9.57 -26.21
N PRO A 293 9.20 -10.32 -26.38
CA PRO A 293 10.47 -9.74 -26.79
C PRO A 293 10.30 -8.89 -28.05
N ILE A 294 11.12 -7.85 -28.14
CA ILE A 294 11.13 -6.99 -29.30
C ILE A 294 11.31 -7.82 -30.58
N PRO A 295 10.62 -7.55 -31.68
CA PRO A 295 10.76 -8.33 -32.91
C PRO A 295 12.15 -8.18 -33.50
N SER A 296 12.60 -9.20 -34.24
CA SER A 296 13.90 -9.16 -34.95
C SER A 296 13.95 -8.08 -36.03
N ASP A 297 12.79 -7.69 -36.56
CA ASP A 297 12.62 -6.49 -37.40
C ASP A 297 12.36 -5.28 -36.48
N LEU A 298 13.43 -4.56 -36.16
CA LEU A 298 13.37 -3.43 -35.22
C LEU A 298 12.55 -2.25 -35.77
N SER A 299 12.32 -2.17 -37.07
CA SER A 299 11.47 -1.16 -37.70
C SER A 299 9.99 -1.33 -37.33
N ALA A 300 9.60 -2.56 -36.94
CA ALA A 300 8.27 -2.86 -36.46
C ALA A 300 8.07 -2.56 -34.96
N ALA A 301 9.13 -2.25 -34.22
CA ALA A 301 9.10 -2.00 -32.79
C ALA A 301 9.05 -0.49 -32.52
N ASN A 302 7.86 0.06 -32.30
CA ASN A 302 7.72 1.46 -31.91
C ASN A 302 8.18 1.66 -30.47
N LEU A 303 8.91 2.73 -30.20
CA LEU A 303 9.37 3.07 -28.83
C LEU A 303 8.21 3.27 -27.86
N ASN A 304 7.05 3.72 -28.34
CA ASN A 304 5.85 3.82 -27.52
C ASN A 304 5.16 2.48 -27.21
N ASP A 305 5.62 1.37 -27.82
CA ASP A 305 5.10 0.04 -27.51
C ASP A 305 5.94 -0.71 -26.45
N LEU A 306 7.00 -0.08 -25.95
CA LEU A 306 7.80 -0.64 -24.87
C LEU A 306 7.01 -0.72 -23.57
N THR A 307 7.11 -1.86 -22.90
CA THR A 307 6.42 -2.10 -21.61
C THR A 307 7.02 -1.29 -20.46
N SER A 308 8.26 -0.81 -20.61
CA SER A 308 8.95 0.07 -19.66
C SER A 308 8.45 1.52 -19.68
N ASN A 309 7.66 1.92 -20.67
CA ASN A 309 7.18 3.28 -20.74
C ASN A 309 6.28 3.59 -19.56
N LEU A 310 6.59 4.67 -18.86
CA LEU A 310 5.76 5.25 -17.81
C LEU A 310 4.67 6.12 -18.41
N SER A 311 5.00 6.81 -19.50
CA SER A 311 4.09 7.58 -20.37
C SER A 311 4.60 7.57 -21.80
N GLU A 312 3.69 7.72 -22.78
CA GLU A 312 4.06 7.73 -24.20
C GLU A 312 4.88 8.97 -24.56
N TYR A 313 5.96 8.76 -25.32
CA TYR A 313 6.74 9.86 -25.91
C TYR A 313 5.88 10.64 -26.91
N VAL A 314 6.05 11.94 -26.89
CA VAL A 314 5.45 12.86 -27.87
C VAL A 314 6.53 13.48 -28.76
N ASP A 315 6.13 14.01 -29.91
CA ASP A 315 7.05 14.68 -30.83
C ASP A 315 7.89 15.75 -30.10
N GLY A 316 9.22 15.60 -30.16
CA GLY A 316 10.18 16.50 -29.53
C GLY A 316 10.72 16.01 -28.18
N ASP A 317 10.16 14.96 -27.59
CA ASP A 317 10.75 14.31 -26.43
C ASP A 317 12.12 13.70 -26.78
N GLN A 318 13.00 13.64 -25.80
CA GLN A 318 14.39 13.26 -26.04
C GLN A 318 14.78 12.04 -25.20
N ILE A 319 15.54 11.14 -25.81
CA ILE A 319 16.24 10.06 -25.12
C ILE A 319 17.73 10.42 -25.16
N GLN A 320 18.32 10.61 -23.98
CA GLN A 320 19.73 10.89 -23.84
C GLN A 320 20.53 9.60 -23.94
N ILE A 321 21.58 9.64 -24.73
CA ILE A 321 22.55 8.56 -24.87
C ILE A 321 23.88 9.09 -24.33
N VAL A 322 24.40 8.41 -23.32
CA VAL A 322 25.68 8.79 -22.68
C VAL A 322 26.53 7.55 -22.56
N GLY A 323 27.80 7.68 -22.88
CA GLY A 323 28.71 6.56 -22.78
C GLY A 323 30.16 6.94 -23.16
N GLU A 324 30.93 5.90 -23.43
CA GLU A 324 32.27 6.01 -23.99
C GLU A 324 32.45 5.01 -25.14
N ASP A 325 33.17 5.40 -26.15
CA ASP A 325 33.59 4.49 -27.23
C ASP A 325 34.77 3.61 -26.77
N THR A 326 35.20 2.68 -27.56
CA THR A 326 36.23 1.68 -27.20
C THR A 326 37.57 2.29 -26.78
N ASP A 327 37.89 3.49 -27.23
CA ASP A 327 39.11 4.24 -26.88
C ASP A 327 38.95 5.16 -25.63
N GLY A 328 37.78 5.13 -24.97
CA GLY A 328 37.45 6.00 -23.85
C GLY A 328 37.02 7.42 -24.26
N ALA A 329 36.82 7.64 -25.57
CA ALA A 329 36.25 8.90 -26.03
C ALA A 329 34.79 9.05 -25.54
N PRO A 330 34.43 10.18 -24.88
CA PRO A 330 33.09 10.34 -24.39
C PRO A 330 32.07 10.42 -25.55
N VAL A 331 31.02 9.60 -25.45
CA VAL A 331 29.90 9.58 -26.38
C VAL A 331 28.71 10.24 -25.68
N SER A 332 28.15 11.25 -26.32
CA SER A 332 26.91 11.86 -25.86
C SER A 332 26.03 12.24 -27.05
N GLY A 333 24.75 11.97 -26.93
CA GLY A 333 23.75 12.30 -27.94
C GLY A 333 22.35 12.40 -27.35
N SER A 334 21.47 13.05 -28.10
CA SER A 334 20.08 13.21 -27.75
C SER A 334 19.23 12.80 -28.93
N PHE A 335 18.65 11.61 -28.85
CA PHE A 335 17.71 11.13 -29.85
C PHE A 335 16.37 11.85 -29.62
N THR A 336 15.86 12.56 -30.63
CA THR A 336 14.61 13.28 -30.56
C THR A 336 13.50 12.46 -31.16
N PHE A 337 12.53 12.07 -30.33
CA PHE A 337 11.40 11.26 -30.78
C PHE A 337 10.50 12.02 -31.75
N GLY A 338 10.08 11.35 -32.82
CA GLY A 338 9.13 11.88 -33.80
C GLY A 338 9.46 11.52 -35.24
N ALA A 339 8.45 11.31 -36.06
CA ALA A 339 8.62 10.94 -37.47
C ALA A 339 9.30 12.02 -38.34
N ALA A 340 9.28 13.27 -37.89
CA ALA A 340 9.98 14.38 -38.55
C ALA A 340 11.35 14.69 -37.89
N ASN A 341 11.70 13.98 -36.84
CA ASN A 341 12.93 14.11 -36.07
C ASN A 341 13.84 12.89 -36.32
N ASP A 342 14.42 12.31 -35.26
CA ASP A 342 15.36 11.18 -35.38
C ASP A 342 14.64 9.83 -35.60
N GLY A 343 13.34 9.74 -35.33
CA GLY A 343 12.52 8.57 -35.57
C GLY A 343 11.60 8.18 -34.42
N THR A 344 10.91 7.05 -34.56
CA THR A 344 9.93 6.55 -33.59
C THR A 344 10.10 5.08 -33.24
N THR A 345 11.03 4.39 -33.88
CA THR A 345 11.23 2.95 -33.76
C THR A 345 12.54 2.61 -33.02
N MET A 346 12.64 1.39 -32.56
CA MET A 346 13.90 0.89 -32.00
C MET A 346 15.01 0.83 -33.06
N GLU A 347 14.68 0.60 -34.32
CA GLU A 347 15.66 0.68 -35.42
C GLU A 347 16.26 2.06 -35.55
N ASP A 348 15.40 3.12 -35.47
CA ASP A 348 15.83 4.50 -35.54
C ASP A 348 16.77 4.84 -34.37
N LEU A 349 16.40 4.44 -33.14
CA LEU A 349 17.22 4.67 -31.94
C LEU A 349 18.57 3.94 -32.04
N VAL A 350 18.58 2.66 -32.45
CA VAL A 350 19.82 1.87 -32.65
C VAL A 350 20.67 2.48 -33.76
N SER A 351 20.05 2.90 -34.85
CA SER A 351 20.74 3.57 -35.95
C SER A 351 21.37 4.88 -35.51
N TYR A 352 20.66 5.66 -34.73
CA TYR A 352 21.18 6.91 -34.13
C TYR A 352 22.37 6.63 -33.21
N MET A 353 22.29 5.63 -32.32
CA MET A 353 23.42 5.20 -31.47
C MET A 353 24.65 4.81 -32.30
N ASN A 354 24.45 4.09 -33.38
CA ASN A 354 25.54 3.72 -34.29
C ASN A 354 26.14 4.92 -35.06
N THR A 355 25.51 6.08 -35.07
CA THR A 355 26.15 7.32 -35.56
C THR A 355 27.05 7.96 -34.53
N LEU A 356 26.83 7.66 -33.24
CA LEU A 356 27.62 8.20 -32.14
C LEU A 356 28.83 7.35 -31.82
N TYR A 357 28.69 6.02 -31.86
CA TYR A 357 29.78 5.06 -31.68
C TYR A 357 30.45 4.80 -32.99
N THR A 358 31.75 5.04 -33.06
CA THR A 358 32.54 4.85 -34.29
C THR A 358 33.30 3.51 -34.32
N ASP A 359 33.73 3.07 -33.14
CA ASP A 359 34.56 1.87 -32.96
C ASP A 359 33.79 0.74 -32.24
N ALA A 360 32.51 0.93 -31.96
CA ALA A 360 31.59 -0.09 -31.48
C ALA A 360 30.35 -0.18 -32.36
N ALA A 361 29.72 -1.34 -32.38
CA ALA A 361 28.44 -1.58 -33.02
C ALA A 361 27.36 -1.83 -31.98
N VAL A 362 26.30 -0.99 -31.99
CA VAL A 362 25.13 -1.16 -31.14
C VAL A 362 24.07 -1.91 -31.92
N SER A 363 23.46 -2.92 -31.31
CA SER A 363 22.39 -3.74 -31.89
C SER A 363 21.48 -4.31 -30.79
N VAL A 364 20.43 -5.02 -31.21
CA VAL A 364 19.57 -5.78 -30.28
C VAL A 364 19.76 -7.26 -30.57
N ASP A 365 20.04 -8.05 -29.54
CA ASP A 365 20.24 -9.48 -29.67
C ASP A 365 18.93 -10.26 -29.93
N GLY A 366 19.03 -11.56 -30.21
CA GLY A 366 17.87 -12.42 -30.46
C GLY A 366 16.94 -12.61 -29.25
N SER A 367 17.34 -12.17 -28.06
CA SER A 367 16.50 -12.16 -26.84
C SER A 367 15.84 -10.81 -26.57
N GLY A 368 16.13 -9.80 -27.39
CA GLY A 368 15.60 -8.43 -27.23
C GLY A 368 16.45 -7.53 -26.34
N ARG A 369 17.69 -7.92 -26.01
CA ARG A 369 18.59 -7.08 -25.19
C ARG A 369 19.38 -6.15 -26.09
N LEU A 370 19.50 -4.90 -25.65
CA LEU A 370 20.44 -3.98 -26.27
C LEU A 370 21.87 -4.46 -25.98
N ILE A 371 22.69 -4.55 -27.02
CA ILE A 371 24.09 -4.92 -26.92
C ILE A 371 24.96 -3.90 -27.65
N ALA A 372 26.13 -3.64 -27.11
CA ALA A 372 27.18 -2.86 -27.76
C ALA A 372 28.44 -3.73 -27.83
N THR A 373 28.98 -3.91 -29.02
CA THR A 373 30.13 -4.77 -29.29
C THR A 373 31.26 -3.94 -29.88
N ALA A 374 32.44 -4.00 -29.28
CA ALA A 374 33.62 -3.39 -29.84
C ALA A 374 33.93 -4.01 -31.22
N GLN A 375 34.26 -3.17 -32.21
CA GLN A 375 34.60 -3.65 -33.57
C GLN A 375 35.99 -4.30 -33.65
N THR A 376 36.88 -3.94 -32.72
CA THR A 376 38.21 -4.51 -32.61
C THR A 376 38.31 -5.30 -31.31
N ALA A 377 38.95 -6.46 -31.39
CA ALA A 377 39.31 -7.24 -30.22
C ALA A 377 40.42 -6.53 -29.44
N GLY A 378 40.35 -6.60 -28.14
CA GLY A 378 41.29 -5.92 -27.21
C GLY A 378 40.55 -5.22 -26.08
N GLU A 379 41.35 -4.56 -25.23
CA GLU A 379 40.83 -3.69 -24.18
C GLU A 379 39.92 -2.61 -24.77
N ALA A 380 38.72 -2.50 -24.30
CA ALA A 380 37.80 -1.45 -24.70
C ALA A 380 37.20 -0.76 -23.43
N ASN A 381 36.95 0.53 -23.55
CA ASN A 381 36.32 1.33 -22.49
C ASN A 381 34.85 1.61 -22.84
N LEU A 382 34.19 0.60 -23.36
CA LEU A 382 32.87 0.77 -23.93
C LEU A 382 31.80 0.98 -22.86
N LEU A 383 31.09 2.08 -22.97
CA LEU A 383 29.98 2.47 -22.08
C LEU A 383 28.78 2.86 -22.90
N LEU A 384 27.61 2.47 -22.44
CA LEU A 384 26.33 2.90 -23.00
C LEU A 384 25.27 3.00 -21.89
N SER A 385 24.64 4.15 -21.80
CA SER A 385 23.53 4.41 -20.89
C SER A 385 22.45 5.20 -21.63
N LEU A 386 21.21 4.90 -21.29
CA LEU A 386 20.04 5.61 -21.80
C LEU A 386 19.30 6.26 -20.64
N SER A 387 18.79 7.46 -20.86
CA SER A 387 17.93 8.17 -19.91
C SER A 387 16.95 9.08 -20.66
N ASP A 388 15.87 9.49 -19.98
CA ASP A 388 14.98 10.49 -20.53
C ASP A 388 15.62 11.88 -20.49
N GLY A 389 15.34 12.68 -21.53
CA GLY A 389 15.77 14.06 -21.60
C GLY A 389 15.01 14.97 -20.62
N PRO A 390 15.66 16.06 -20.12
CA PRO A 390 15.00 16.97 -19.20
C PRO A 390 13.83 17.70 -19.90
N GLY A 391 12.68 17.69 -19.25
CA GLY A 391 11.47 18.36 -19.76
C GLY A 391 10.63 17.54 -20.73
N ASN A 392 10.91 16.27 -20.89
CA ASN A 392 10.06 15.35 -21.62
C ASN A 392 8.62 15.33 -21.08
N THR A 393 7.66 15.09 -21.96
CA THR A 393 6.26 14.82 -21.60
C THR A 393 6.04 13.32 -21.39
N GLY A 394 6.65 12.49 -22.25
CA GLY A 394 6.71 11.05 -22.13
C GLY A 394 8.00 10.59 -21.49
N GLY A 395 8.06 9.31 -21.11
CA GLY A 395 9.28 8.73 -20.55
C GLY A 395 9.20 7.24 -20.32
N ALA A 396 10.37 6.62 -20.16
CA ALA A 396 10.56 5.21 -19.90
C ALA A 396 11.46 4.97 -18.71
N ASP A 397 11.27 3.86 -18.02
CA ASP A 397 12.19 3.42 -16.99
C ASP A 397 13.41 2.74 -17.60
N PHE A 398 14.40 3.54 -18.01
CA PHE A 398 15.66 3.04 -18.56
C PHE A 398 16.57 2.40 -17.51
N SER A 399 16.34 2.61 -16.21
CA SER A 399 17.13 1.97 -15.15
C SER A 399 17.06 0.45 -15.20
N THR A 400 15.94 -0.08 -15.70
CA THR A 400 15.73 -1.52 -15.92
C THR A 400 16.70 -2.11 -16.98
N TYR A 401 17.23 -1.28 -17.86
CA TYR A 401 18.10 -1.67 -18.99
C TYR A 401 19.56 -1.29 -18.77
N ALA A 402 19.98 -1.18 -17.51
CA ALA A 402 21.37 -0.93 -17.20
C ALA A 402 22.29 -1.90 -17.95
N MET A 403 23.32 -1.36 -18.60
CA MET A 403 24.27 -2.14 -19.37
C MET A 403 25.33 -2.75 -18.45
N SER A 404 25.73 -3.97 -18.73
CA SER A 404 26.86 -4.62 -18.08
C SER A 404 27.69 -5.36 -19.09
N VAL A 405 29.00 -5.45 -18.84
CA VAL A 405 29.88 -6.25 -19.66
C VAL A 405 29.54 -7.73 -19.50
N THR A 406 29.30 -8.42 -20.61
CA THR A 406 29.02 -9.86 -20.64
C THR A 406 30.16 -10.66 -21.27
N THR A 407 31.01 -10.01 -22.06
CA THR A 407 32.24 -10.58 -22.58
C THR A 407 33.32 -9.52 -22.46
N ASP A 408 34.36 -9.83 -21.67
CA ASP A 408 35.50 -8.94 -21.54
C ASP A 408 36.33 -8.94 -22.83
N GLY A 409 36.67 -7.76 -23.29
CA GLY A 409 37.72 -7.63 -24.33
C GLY A 409 39.07 -8.05 -23.78
N THR A 410 39.99 -8.51 -24.64
CA THR A 410 41.36 -8.78 -24.18
C THR A 410 42.22 -7.55 -24.35
N GLY A 411 42.62 -7.05 -23.26
CA GLY A 411 43.33 -5.81 -23.05
C GLY A 411 43.02 -5.32 -21.62
N PRO A 412 43.22 -4.10 -21.17
CA PRO A 412 42.85 -3.79 -19.79
C PRO A 412 41.36 -4.07 -19.62
N ASP A 413 41.09 -5.09 -18.79
CA ASP A 413 39.72 -5.50 -18.51
C ASP A 413 38.93 -4.32 -18.00
N THR A 414 37.83 -3.98 -18.63
CA THR A 414 36.91 -2.97 -18.12
C THR A 414 35.57 -3.58 -17.76
N VAL A 415 35.01 -3.14 -16.66
CA VAL A 415 33.69 -3.58 -16.22
C VAL A 415 32.87 -2.31 -15.94
N THR A 416 31.70 -2.22 -16.55
CA THR A 416 30.88 -1.03 -16.48
C THR A 416 29.51 -1.34 -15.88
N THR A 417 28.97 -0.37 -15.15
CA THR A 417 27.63 -0.42 -14.58
C THR A 417 27.08 1.00 -14.45
N SER A 418 25.79 1.17 -14.53
CA SER A 418 25.14 2.46 -14.28
C SER A 418 24.15 2.37 -13.14
N THR A 419 23.95 3.49 -12.46
CA THR A 419 22.96 3.62 -11.39
C THR A 419 22.39 5.03 -11.37
N GLU A 420 21.22 5.16 -10.76
CA GLU A 420 20.66 6.47 -10.46
C GLU A 420 21.23 7.02 -9.16
N ILE A 421 21.66 8.26 -9.18
CA ILE A 421 22.10 9.05 -8.02
C ILE A 421 21.11 10.20 -7.86
N TYR A 422 20.54 10.33 -6.68
CA TYR A 422 19.59 11.41 -6.38
C TYR A 422 20.32 12.61 -5.80
N ASP A 423 20.05 13.79 -6.37
CA ASP A 423 20.57 15.06 -5.88
C ASP A 423 19.80 15.60 -4.66
N ALA A 424 20.19 16.79 -4.18
CA ALA A 424 19.54 17.42 -3.03
C ALA A 424 18.09 17.88 -3.31
N ALA A 425 17.70 17.97 -4.57
CA ALA A 425 16.33 18.28 -4.98
C ALA A 425 15.49 17.00 -5.21
N GLY A 426 16.10 15.83 -5.14
CA GLY A 426 15.44 14.54 -5.40
C GLY A 426 15.37 14.18 -6.88
N VAL A 427 16.11 14.88 -7.73
CA VAL A 427 16.21 14.54 -9.14
C VAL A 427 17.17 13.35 -9.30
N ALA A 428 16.75 12.34 -10.06
CA ALA A 428 17.58 11.20 -10.39
C ALA A 428 18.51 11.55 -11.57
N HIS A 429 19.79 11.23 -11.43
CA HIS A 429 20.83 11.37 -12.43
C HIS A 429 21.46 10.03 -12.70
N SER A 430 21.60 9.65 -13.98
CA SER A 430 22.24 8.40 -14.34
C SER A 430 23.76 8.58 -14.33
N VAL A 431 24.42 7.89 -13.41
CA VAL A 431 25.88 7.87 -13.30
C VAL A 431 26.38 6.52 -13.75
N THR A 432 27.28 6.54 -14.72
CA THR A 432 27.93 5.33 -15.22
C THR A 432 29.26 5.14 -14.54
N MET A 433 29.51 3.98 -13.97
CA MET A 433 30.75 3.61 -13.30
C MET A 433 31.50 2.58 -14.12
N ARG A 434 32.78 2.86 -14.36
CA ARG A 434 33.68 2.00 -15.12
C ARG A 434 34.87 1.59 -14.27
N TYR A 435 35.03 0.30 -14.09
CA TYR A 435 36.24 -0.29 -13.50
C TYR A 435 37.22 -0.62 -14.62
N GLU A 436 38.47 -0.22 -14.46
CA GLU A 436 39.53 -0.45 -15.41
C GLU A 436 40.75 -1.06 -14.74
N ARG A 437 41.21 -2.19 -15.25
CA ARG A 437 42.37 -2.89 -14.71
C ARG A 437 43.67 -2.22 -15.17
N GLN A 438 44.54 -1.97 -14.21
CA GLN A 438 45.83 -1.37 -14.45
C GLN A 438 46.93 -2.41 -14.64
N ALA A 439 48.08 -1.99 -15.24
CA ALA A 439 49.21 -2.85 -15.48
C ALA A 439 49.84 -3.47 -14.22
N ASP A 440 49.64 -2.83 -13.05
CA ASP A 440 50.07 -3.31 -11.73
C ASP A 440 49.06 -4.28 -11.07
N LEU A 441 48.07 -4.74 -11.83
CA LEU A 441 47.00 -5.63 -11.40
C LEU A 441 46.01 -5.01 -10.40
N THR A 442 46.06 -3.71 -10.19
CA THR A 442 45.02 -2.94 -9.44
C THR A 442 43.91 -2.53 -10.39
N TRP A 443 42.79 -2.08 -9.81
CA TRP A 443 41.66 -1.51 -10.56
C TRP A 443 41.47 -0.06 -10.21
N ASN A 444 41.14 0.73 -11.22
CA ASN A 444 40.66 2.10 -11.06
C ASN A 444 39.16 2.13 -11.31
N LEU A 445 38.44 2.96 -10.57
CA LEU A 445 37.01 3.23 -10.79
C LEU A 445 36.86 4.66 -11.33
N TYR A 446 36.23 4.75 -12.47
CA TYR A 446 35.80 5.98 -13.12
C TYR A 446 34.29 6.13 -13.03
N ALA A 447 33.81 7.34 -12.94
CA ALA A 447 32.42 7.68 -12.99
C ALA A 447 32.18 8.72 -14.07
N ASP A 448 31.17 8.52 -14.86
CA ASP A 448 30.76 9.40 -15.94
C ASP A 448 29.34 9.89 -15.73
N LEU A 449 29.13 11.18 -15.96
CA LEU A 449 27.86 11.87 -15.86
C LEU A 449 27.64 12.67 -17.14
N ASP A 450 26.38 12.77 -17.59
CA ASP A 450 26.05 13.65 -18.72
C ASP A 450 26.57 15.09 -18.45
N PRO A 451 27.38 15.66 -19.35
CA PRO A 451 27.90 17.01 -19.16
C PRO A 451 26.82 18.09 -19.03
N SER A 452 25.61 17.83 -19.51
CA SER A 452 24.46 18.75 -19.32
C SER A 452 23.89 18.71 -17.91
N GLU A 453 24.03 17.57 -17.22
CA GLU A 453 23.53 17.37 -15.85
C GLU A 453 24.52 17.82 -14.78
N GLY A 454 25.82 17.75 -15.08
CA GLY A 454 26.82 18.15 -14.11
C GLY A 454 28.25 17.75 -14.47
N VAL A 455 29.10 17.73 -13.46
CA VAL A 455 30.52 17.34 -13.59
C VAL A 455 30.90 16.36 -12.48
N VAL A 456 31.78 15.43 -12.81
CA VAL A 456 32.42 14.52 -11.86
C VAL A 456 33.76 15.15 -11.42
N GLY A 457 33.96 15.31 -10.14
CA GLY A 457 35.23 15.68 -9.56
C GLY A 457 36.12 14.46 -9.35
N LYS A 458 36.20 14.00 -8.07
CA LYS A 458 36.83 12.70 -7.78
C LYS A 458 35.99 11.54 -8.32
N GLY A 459 36.62 10.61 -9.01
CA GLY A 459 36.00 9.58 -9.82
C GLY A 459 36.02 9.89 -11.31
N SER A 460 36.41 11.11 -11.75
CA SER A 460 36.52 11.44 -13.17
C SER A 460 37.77 10.82 -13.81
N ALA A 461 37.85 10.92 -15.12
CA ALA A 461 39.05 10.49 -15.88
C ALA A 461 40.32 11.23 -15.44
N ALA A 462 40.21 12.48 -14.94
CA ALA A 462 41.34 13.25 -14.44
C ALA A 462 41.75 12.91 -12.98
N ASP A 463 40.82 12.43 -12.16
CA ASP A 463 41.04 12.05 -10.75
C ASP A 463 40.23 10.79 -10.39
N PRO A 464 40.64 9.61 -10.91
CA PRO A 464 39.92 8.36 -10.65
C PRO A 464 40.06 7.88 -9.19
N ILE A 465 39.18 7.01 -8.77
CA ILE A 465 39.32 6.24 -7.52
C ILE A 465 40.31 5.11 -7.81
N THR A 466 41.50 5.15 -7.23
CA THR A 466 42.61 4.24 -7.57
C THR A 466 42.95 3.27 -6.44
N GLY A 467 43.70 2.20 -6.77
CA GLY A 467 44.28 1.29 -5.79
C GLY A 467 43.34 0.19 -5.29
N ILE A 468 42.26 -0.10 -5.98
CA ILE A 468 41.40 -1.24 -5.67
C ILE A 468 42.18 -2.52 -6.03
N SER A 469 42.51 -3.32 -5.02
CA SER A 469 43.33 -4.52 -5.16
C SER A 469 42.69 -5.74 -4.50
N PHE A 470 43.09 -6.92 -4.96
CA PHE A 470 42.54 -8.20 -4.51
C PHE A 470 43.63 -9.17 -4.08
N ALA A 471 43.34 -9.94 -3.05
CA ALA A 471 44.20 -11.04 -2.58
C ALA A 471 44.08 -12.26 -3.51
N PRO A 472 45.02 -13.23 -3.46
CA PRO A 472 44.96 -14.42 -4.30
C PRO A 472 43.72 -15.30 -4.13
N ASP A 473 42.98 -15.13 -3.03
CA ASP A 473 41.69 -15.81 -2.76
C ASP A 473 40.49 -15.08 -3.36
N GLY A 474 40.74 -13.98 -4.09
CA GLY A 474 39.71 -13.19 -4.77
C GLY A 474 38.99 -12.18 -3.87
N SER A 475 39.36 -12.05 -2.60
CA SER A 475 38.82 -11.03 -1.68
C SER A 475 39.52 -9.67 -1.87
N PRO A 476 38.83 -8.55 -1.67
CA PRO A 476 39.46 -7.24 -1.71
C PRO A 476 40.49 -7.07 -0.58
N THR A 477 41.53 -6.29 -0.83
CA THR A 477 42.57 -6.03 0.15
C THR A 477 43.02 -4.57 0.10
N GLY A 478 43.36 -3.99 1.25
CA GLY A 478 43.85 -2.63 1.34
C GLY A 478 42.80 -1.54 1.09
N LEU A 479 41.50 -1.87 1.13
CA LEU A 479 40.41 -0.91 0.91
C LEU A 479 40.43 0.25 1.91
N GLY A 480 40.94 0.03 3.12
CA GLY A 480 41.09 1.10 4.11
C GLY A 480 42.01 2.26 3.70
N SER A 481 42.86 2.06 2.65
CA SER A 481 43.70 3.09 2.05
C SER A 481 43.10 3.70 0.78
N VAL A 482 42.05 3.11 0.23
CA VAL A 482 41.35 3.62 -0.95
C VAL A 482 40.38 4.72 -0.54
N ASP A 483 40.54 5.92 -1.11
CA ASP A 483 39.53 6.97 -0.97
C ASP A 483 38.40 6.72 -1.97
N SER A 484 37.43 5.90 -1.56
CA SER A 484 36.30 5.46 -2.35
C SER A 484 35.14 6.47 -2.41
N ARG A 485 35.39 7.75 -2.09
CA ARG A 485 34.40 8.80 -2.24
C ARG A 485 34.41 9.37 -3.64
N MET A 486 33.26 9.29 -4.28
CA MET A 486 33.01 9.95 -5.55
C MET A 486 32.46 11.36 -5.29
N GLN A 487 32.88 12.33 -6.09
CA GLN A 487 32.40 13.70 -5.98
C GLN A 487 31.61 14.08 -7.24
N LEU A 488 30.36 14.40 -7.07
CA LEU A 488 29.45 14.82 -8.11
C LEU A 488 28.98 16.24 -7.87
N GLN A 489 28.97 17.06 -8.90
CA GLN A 489 28.39 18.40 -8.83
C GLN A 489 27.33 18.54 -9.93
N PHE A 490 26.10 18.33 -9.56
CA PHE A 490 24.97 18.52 -10.46
C PHE A 490 24.73 20.00 -10.73
N THR A 491 24.21 20.31 -11.91
CA THR A 491 23.98 21.68 -12.37
C THR A 491 23.05 22.44 -11.43
N GLY A 492 23.55 23.51 -10.80
CA GLY A 492 22.78 24.31 -9.85
C GLY A 492 22.67 23.73 -8.43
N GLN A 493 23.30 22.60 -8.15
CA GLN A 493 23.32 21.96 -6.84
C GLN A 493 24.69 22.09 -6.14
N PRO A 494 24.76 21.95 -4.81
CA PRO A 494 26.03 21.88 -4.11
C PRO A 494 26.80 20.61 -4.46
N LEU A 495 28.11 20.62 -4.21
CA LEU A 495 28.95 19.43 -4.33
C LEU A 495 28.41 18.30 -3.44
N GLN A 496 28.19 17.13 -4.03
CA GLN A 496 27.73 15.92 -3.39
C GLN A 496 28.87 14.92 -3.30
N GLU A 497 29.11 14.37 -2.12
CA GLU A 497 30.05 13.27 -1.92
C GLU A 497 29.25 11.96 -1.78
N VAL A 498 29.61 10.97 -2.58
CA VAL A 498 29.00 9.63 -2.57
C VAL A 498 30.07 8.61 -2.19
N SER A 499 29.87 7.94 -1.09
CA SER A 499 30.74 6.85 -0.62
C SER A 499 30.46 5.56 -1.40
N ILE A 500 31.47 5.02 -2.05
CA ILE A 500 31.35 3.75 -2.77
C ILE A 500 31.83 2.62 -1.87
N ASN A 501 30.91 1.79 -1.42
CA ASN A 501 31.21 0.61 -0.63
C ASN A 501 31.58 -0.56 -1.56
N LEU A 502 32.84 -0.92 -1.56
CA LEU A 502 33.41 -1.97 -2.39
C LEU A 502 33.44 -3.36 -1.69
N GLY A 503 33.02 -3.43 -0.43
CA GLY A 503 33.08 -4.62 0.42
C GLY A 503 34.06 -4.49 1.58
N GLY A 504 34.22 -5.53 2.36
CA GLY A 504 35.17 -5.60 3.49
C GLY A 504 36.52 -6.18 3.10
N ASP A 505 37.62 -5.64 3.65
CA ASP A 505 38.96 -6.22 3.45
C ASP A 505 38.98 -7.70 3.89
N GLY A 506 39.39 -8.59 2.97
CA GLY A 506 39.43 -10.02 3.20
C GLY A 506 38.06 -10.73 3.23
N ALA A 507 36.99 -10.02 2.86
CA ALA A 507 35.64 -10.56 2.78
C ALA A 507 35.19 -10.70 1.30
N VAL A 508 34.22 -11.58 1.05
CA VAL A 508 33.60 -11.77 -0.26
C VAL A 508 32.16 -11.24 -0.30
N ASP A 509 31.93 -10.16 0.41
CA ASP A 509 30.61 -9.53 0.61
C ASP A 509 30.34 -8.34 -0.32
N GLY A 510 31.33 -7.90 -1.08
CA GLY A 510 31.28 -6.82 -2.06
C GLY A 510 31.80 -7.23 -3.43
N LEU A 511 32.75 -6.47 -3.94
CA LEU A 511 33.49 -6.83 -5.15
C LEU A 511 34.45 -7.99 -4.88
N THR A 512 34.63 -8.84 -5.88
CA THR A 512 35.52 -9.99 -5.85
C THR A 512 36.33 -10.05 -7.15
N GLN A 513 37.43 -10.81 -7.16
CA GLN A 513 38.21 -11.05 -8.35
C GLN A 513 38.43 -12.55 -8.55
N PHE A 514 37.57 -13.17 -9.35
CA PHE A 514 37.67 -14.59 -9.72
C PHE A 514 37.87 -14.77 -11.21
N GLY A 515 38.17 -16.00 -11.64
CA GLY A 515 38.42 -16.36 -13.04
C GLY A 515 37.17 -16.38 -13.93
N SER A 516 36.07 -15.80 -13.54
CA SER A 516 34.87 -15.59 -14.37
C SER A 516 34.85 -14.18 -14.94
N SER A 517 34.03 -13.95 -15.97
CA SER A 517 33.83 -12.64 -16.59
C SER A 517 33.39 -11.57 -15.57
N GLY A 518 33.67 -10.31 -15.86
CA GLY A 518 33.30 -9.18 -15.07
C GLY A 518 31.79 -9.01 -14.98
N THR A 519 31.26 -8.86 -13.76
CA THR A 519 29.83 -8.73 -13.48
C THR A 519 29.58 -7.73 -12.36
N ALA A 520 30.46 -6.75 -12.18
CA ALA A 520 30.26 -5.73 -11.15
C ALA A 520 28.97 -4.93 -11.41
N TYR A 521 28.20 -4.74 -10.38
CA TYR A 521 26.93 -4.00 -10.43
C TYR A 521 26.66 -3.26 -9.13
N VAL A 522 25.82 -2.24 -9.18
CA VAL A 522 25.32 -1.56 -7.99
C VAL A 522 24.26 -2.46 -7.35
N PHE A 523 24.53 -2.88 -6.13
CA PHE A 523 23.61 -3.73 -5.36
C PHE A 523 22.56 -2.89 -4.64
N ASP A 524 22.96 -1.74 -4.10
CA ASP A 524 22.08 -0.86 -3.30
C ASP A 524 22.60 0.57 -3.31
N GLN A 525 21.68 1.51 -3.17
CA GLN A 525 21.95 2.92 -2.94
C GLN A 525 20.89 3.50 -2.02
N ASN A 526 21.22 4.51 -1.24
CA ASN A 526 20.36 5.03 -0.17
C ASN A 526 19.56 6.28 -0.54
N GLY A 527 19.69 6.80 -1.76
CA GLY A 527 18.95 7.97 -2.21
C GLY A 527 17.57 7.60 -2.77
N PHE A 528 16.68 8.56 -2.78
CA PHE A 528 15.37 8.45 -3.45
C PHE A 528 14.79 9.85 -3.71
N GLY A 529 13.94 9.95 -4.71
CA GLY A 529 13.18 11.15 -5.01
C GLY A 529 12.07 11.44 -4.01
N ASP A 530 11.38 12.54 -4.20
CA ASP A 530 10.18 12.84 -3.44
C ASP A 530 9.10 11.77 -3.69
N GLY A 531 8.26 11.56 -2.70
CA GLY A 531 7.22 10.54 -2.76
C GLY A 531 5.84 11.11 -2.44
N GLU A 532 4.85 10.78 -3.25
CA GLU A 532 3.45 10.99 -2.93
C GLU A 532 2.91 9.82 -2.11
N LEU A 533 2.00 10.10 -1.21
CA LEU A 533 1.36 9.05 -0.42
C LEU A 533 0.50 8.15 -1.33
N ALA A 534 0.92 6.90 -1.51
CA ALA A 534 0.24 5.93 -2.36
C ALA A 534 -0.79 5.10 -1.60
N ASN A 535 -0.48 4.71 -0.36
CA ASN A 535 -1.37 3.87 0.46
C ASN A 535 -1.13 4.10 1.95
N LEU A 536 -2.12 3.74 2.75
CA LEU A 536 -2.06 3.75 4.21
C LEU A 536 -2.33 2.36 4.75
N THR A 537 -1.62 1.98 5.80
CA THR A 537 -1.89 0.75 6.55
C THR A 537 -1.84 1.03 8.05
N VAL A 538 -2.52 0.20 8.81
CA VAL A 538 -2.45 0.24 10.27
C VAL A 538 -1.90 -1.09 10.74
N SER A 539 -0.79 -1.03 11.48
CA SER A 539 -0.13 -2.22 12.04
C SER A 539 -0.93 -2.80 13.22
N THR A 540 -0.58 -4.00 13.63
CA THR A 540 -1.18 -4.64 14.80
C THR A 540 -0.87 -3.93 16.12
N THR A 541 0.19 -3.13 16.15
CA THR A 541 0.53 -2.26 17.28
C THR A 541 -0.25 -0.95 17.28
N GLY A 542 -0.97 -0.65 16.19
CA GLY A 542 -1.73 0.58 16.01
C GLY A 542 -0.95 1.69 15.34
N ASP A 543 0.27 1.42 14.83
CA ASP A 543 1.02 2.40 14.07
C ASP A 543 0.40 2.59 12.68
N ILE A 544 0.16 3.83 12.32
CA ILE A 544 -0.38 4.22 11.02
C ILE A 544 0.80 4.53 10.11
N GLU A 545 1.00 3.68 9.11
CA GLU A 545 2.12 3.77 8.18
C GLU A 545 1.63 4.21 6.81
N GLY A 546 2.29 5.23 6.27
CA GLY A 546 2.11 5.67 4.90
C GLY A 546 3.15 5.00 3.99
N PHE A 547 2.70 4.39 2.90
CA PHE A 547 3.54 3.93 1.81
C PHE A 547 3.55 4.99 0.72
N TYR A 548 4.73 5.37 0.29
CA TYR A 548 4.93 6.45 -0.68
C TYR A 548 5.35 5.91 -2.05
N SER A 549 5.08 6.67 -3.09
CA SER A 549 5.39 6.31 -4.49
C SER A 549 6.88 6.05 -4.75
N ASN A 550 7.75 6.61 -3.91
CA ASN A 550 9.20 6.37 -3.94
C ASN A 550 9.63 5.08 -3.21
N GLY A 551 8.69 4.19 -2.85
CA GLY A 551 8.96 2.95 -2.13
C GLY A 551 9.27 3.10 -0.64
N GLN A 552 9.26 4.32 -0.11
CA GLN A 552 9.54 4.58 1.30
C GLN A 552 8.28 4.44 2.16
N THR A 553 8.50 4.09 3.42
CA THR A 553 7.44 4.03 4.42
C THR A 553 7.70 5.03 5.54
N ARG A 554 6.66 5.67 6.03
CA ARG A 554 6.74 6.61 7.14
C ARG A 554 5.61 6.36 8.12
N SER A 555 5.93 6.33 9.41
CA SER A 555 4.93 6.40 10.45
C SER A 555 4.32 7.80 10.50
N LEU A 556 3.01 7.88 10.28
CA LEU A 556 2.24 9.12 10.30
C LEU A 556 1.59 9.38 11.65
N GLY A 557 1.47 8.34 12.48
CA GLY A 557 0.89 8.41 13.80
C GLY A 557 0.74 7.04 14.42
N SER A 558 0.34 6.99 15.68
CA SER A 558 0.06 5.72 16.36
C SER A 558 -1.25 5.82 17.15
N LEU A 559 -2.06 4.78 17.09
CA LEU A 559 -3.31 4.69 17.85
C LEU A 559 -3.04 4.36 19.31
N GLY A 560 -3.71 5.09 20.20
CA GLY A 560 -3.74 4.78 21.62
C GLY A 560 -4.79 3.71 21.93
N VAL A 561 -4.34 2.57 22.45
CA VAL A 561 -5.24 1.57 23.02
C VAL A 561 -5.23 1.72 24.54
N VAL A 562 -6.41 1.86 25.13
CA VAL A 562 -6.58 2.14 26.54
C VAL A 562 -7.13 0.90 27.26
N THR A 563 -6.57 0.60 28.40
CA THR A 563 -7.05 -0.49 29.29
C THR A 563 -7.46 0.06 30.64
N PHE A 564 -8.40 -0.60 31.26
CA PHE A 564 -8.85 -0.30 32.62
C PHE A 564 -8.55 -1.46 33.56
N GLN A 565 -8.48 -1.16 34.85
CA GLN A 565 -8.33 -2.20 35.86
C GLN A 565 -9.60 -3.02 36.03
N ASN A 566 -10.76 -2.39 35.79
CA ASN A 566 -12.06 -3.01 35.84
C ASN A 566 -12.96 -2.43 34.75
N ASP A 567 -13.08 -3.14 33.62
CA ASP A 567 -13.89 -2.72 32.47
C ASP A 567 -15.39 -2.63 32.82
N GLU A 568 -15.88 -3.51 33.70
CA GLU A 568 -17.29 -3.52 34.15
C GLU A 568 -17.65 -2.28 34.97
N GLY A 569 -16.65 -1.57 35.50
CA GLY A 569 -16.80 -0.32 36.22
C GLY A 569 -17.01 0.90 35.34
N LEU A 570 -16.86 0.78 34.04
CA LEU A 570 -17.07 1.88 33.09
C LEU A 570 -18.55 2.29 33.04
N ARG A 571 -18.80 3.58 32.85
CA ARG A 571 -20.13 4.13 32.65
C ARG A 571 -20.43 4.28 31.17
N SER A 572 -21.55 3.75 30.71
CA SER A 572 -22.02 4.00 29.35
C SER A 572 -22.48 5.48 29.20
N ALA A 573 -21.98 6.14 28.16
CA ALA A 573 -22.29 7.52 27.80
C ALA A 573 -23.20 7.64 26.56
N GLY A 574 -23.70 6.54 26.03
CA GLY A 574 -24.44 6.48 24.76
C GLY A 574 -23.50 6.29 23.56
N ASN A 575 -24.06 6.06 22.38
CA ASN A 575 -23.31 5.85 21.12
C ASN A 575 -22.16 4.82 21.22
N ASN A 576 -22.33 3.76 22.02
CA ASN A 576 -21.30 2.76 22.33
C ASN A 576 -20.00 3.33 22.94
N MET A 577 -20.13 4.49 23.61
CA MET A 577 -19.05 5.13 24.34
C MET A 577 -19.14 4.85 25.83
N PHE A 578 -17.98 4.81 26.44
CA PHE A 578 -17.79 4.61 27.87
C PHE A 578 -16.99 5.75 28.46
N GLN A 579 -17.24 6.02 29.72
CA GLN A 579 -16.47 6.99 30.51
C GLN A 579 -15.92 6.31 31.75
N GLU A 580 -14.74 6.75 32.16
CA GLU A 580 -14.12 6.27 33.39
C GLU A 580 -14.92 6.63 34.64
N THR A 581 -14.82 5.84 35.64
CA THR A 581 -15.39 6.04 36.97
C THR A 581 -14.38 5.71 38.06
N SER A 582 -14.68 6.06 39.26
CA SER A 582 -13.82 5.67 40.41
C SER A 582 -13.68 4.16 40.58
N ASN A 583 -14.57 3.34 39.96
CA ASN A 583 -14.56 1.90 40.08
C ASN A 583 -13.89 1.22 38.87
N SER A 584 -13.77 1.91 37.71
CA SER A 584 -13.02 1.40 36.57
C SER A 584 -11.49 1.55 36.75
N GLY A 585 -11.10 2.49 37.59
CA GLY A 585 -9.72 2.99 37.66
C GLY A 585 -9.44 3.98 36.53
N GLU A 586 -8.23 4.55 36.55
CA GLU A 586 -7.76 5.50 35.55
C GLU A 586 -7.43 4.79 34.23
N ALA A 587 -7.64 5.48 33.11
CA ALA A 587 -7.32 5.04 31.79
C ALA A 587 -5.79 4.86 31.61
N ARG A 588 -5.34 3.66 31.26
CA ARG A 588 -3.93 3.34 30.98
C ARG A 588 -3.73 3.29 29.50
N TYR A 589 -3.03 4.28 28.99
CA TYR A 589 -2.68 4.38 27.57
C TYR A 589 -1.52 3.46 27.23
N GLY A 590 -1.58 2.81 26.05
CA GLY A 590 -0.55 1.93 25.54
C GLY A 590 -0.68 1.72 24.03
N VAL A 591 0.18 0.91 23.49
CA VAL A 591 0.11 0.42 22.11
C VAL A 591 -0.72 -0.85 22.03
N GLY A 592 -1.22 -1.18 20.84
CA GLY A 592 -1.86 -2.46 20.57
C GLY A 592 -0.85 -3.60 20.84
N ASP A 593 -1.19 -4.49 21.79
CA ASP A 593 -0.40 -5.68 22.10
C ASP A 593 -1.33 -6.78 22.62
N LEU A 594 -1.25 -7.95 22.01
CA LEU A 594 -2.01 -9.14 22.40
C LEU A 594 -1.83 -9.54 23.87
N ARG A 595 -0.75 -9.10 24.51
CA ARG A 595 -0.44 -9.45 25.90
C ARG A 595 -1.09 -8.55 26.94
N SER A 596 -1.42 -7.30 26.55
CA SER A 596 -1.87 -6.31 27.53
C SER A 596 -3.11 -5.52 27.10
N ALA A 597 -3.15 -5.00 25.87
CA ALA A 597 -4.15 -4.04 25.42
C ALA A 597 -4.97 -4.51 24.20
N GLY A 598 -4.71 -5.73 23.70
CA GLY A 598 -5.31 -6.23 22.47
C GLY A 598 -4.59 -5.71 21.21
N ALA A 599 -4.55 -6.53 20.16
CA ALA A 599 -3.98 -6.13 18.88
C ALA A 599 -5.00 -5.32 18.06
N VAL A 600 -4.51 -4.33 17.32
CA VAL A 600 -5.33 -3.59 16.36
C VAL A 600 -5.42 -4.37 15.06
N ILE A 601 -6.61 -4.56 14.54
CA ILE A 601 -6.87 -5.19 13.25
C ILE A 601 -7.45 -4.12 12.33
N SER A 602 -6.75 -3.84 11.24
CA SER A 602 -7.18 -2.92 10.20
C SER A 602 -8.13 -3.62 9.22
N GLY A 603 -9.05 -2.86 8.66
CA GLY A 603 -10.00 -3.37 7.67
C GLY A 603 -11.14 -4.20 8.27
N ALA A 604 -11.32 -4.19 9.57
CA ALA A 604 -12.35 -4.97 10.25
C ALA A 604 -13.08 -4.16 11.33
N LEU A 605 -14.30 -4.57 11.63
CA LEU A 605 -15.11 -4.05 12.74
C LEU A 605 -15.51 -5.17 13.69
N GLU A 606 -15.57 -4.86 14.96
CA GLU A 606 -16.12 -5.78 15.96
C GLU A 606 -17.65 -5.75 15.92
N ASN A 607 -18.28 -6.89 15.67
CA ASN A 607 -19.73 -7.02 15.76
C ASN A 607 -20.21 -7.06 17.21
N SER A 608 -21.50 -6.83 17.40
CA SER A 608 -22.14 -7.05 18.70
C SER A 608 -21.86 -8.44 19.26
N ASN A 609 -21.58 -8.55 20.55
CA ASN A 609 -21.44 -9.83 21.24
C ASN A 609 -22.77 -10.45 21.68
N VAL A 610 -23.89 -9.98 21.12
CA VAL A 610 -25.24 -10.47 21.41
C VAL A 610 -25.52 -11.73 20.61
N ASP A 611 -25.77 -12.83 21.28
CA ASP A 611 -26.34 -14.05 20.67
C ASP A 611 -27.86 -13.92 20.63
N THR A 612 -28.41 -13.77 19.44
CA THR A 612 -29.84 -13.61 19.21
C THR A 612 -30.65 -14.80 19.71
N ALA A 613 -30.16 -16.03 19.51
CA ALA A 613 -30.87 -17.23 19.94
C ALA A 613 -30.94 -17.29 21.46
N GLU A 614 -29.84 -17.00 22.13
CA GLU A 614 -29.79 -16.89 23.60
C GLU A 614 -30.75 -15.81 24.10
N GLN A 615 -30.78 -14.62 23.48
CA GLN A 615 -31.65 -13.53 23.91
C GLN A 615 -33.13 -13.87 23.69
N PHE A 616 -33.51 -14.52 22.60
CA PHE A 616 -34.88 -14.98 22.39
C PHE A 616 -35.34 -16.00 23.43
N VAL A 617 -34.47 -16.95 23.79
CA VAL A 617 -34.79 -17.93 24.84
C VAL A 617 -35.01 -17.20 26.19
N ARG A 618 -34.12 -16.31 26.54
CA ARG A 618 -34.24 -15.49 27.77
C ARG A 618 -35.47 -14.59 27.75
N LEU A 619 -35.84 -14.05 26.59
CA LEU A 619 -37.04 -13.24 26.42
C LEU A 619 -38.30 -14.06 26.70
N ILE A 620 -38.39 -15.28 26.12
CA ILE A 620 -39.51 -16.18 26.35
C ILE A 620 -39.60 -16.57 27.83
N GLU A 621 -38.46 -16.85 28.45
CA GLU A 621 -38.36 -17.18 29.87
C GLU A 621 -38.86 -16.02 30.77
N ALA A 622 -38.38 -14.79 30.50
CA ALA A 622 -38.79 -13.60 31.19
C ALA A 622 -40.29 -13.29 31.00
N GLN A 623 -40.81 -13.45 29.77
CA GLN A 623 -42.24 -13.28 29.45
C GLN A 623 -43.11 -14.32 30.17
N ARG A 624 -42.70 -15.59 30.17
CA ARG A 624 -43.42 -16.64 30.90
C ARG A 624 -43.42 -16.36 32.41
N GLY A 625 -42.28 -15.95 32.98
CA GLY A 625 -42.17 -15.57 34.36
C GLY A 625 -43.06 -14.36 34.71
N TYR A 626 -43.11 -13.35 33.83
CA TYR A 626 -44.01 -12.22 33.97
C TYR A 626 -45.50 -12.65 33.97
N GLN A 627 -45.91 -13.51 32.99
CA GLN A 627 -47.27 -14.02 32.86
C GLN A 627 -47.69 -14.88 34.07
N ALA A 628 -46.79 -15.70 34.57
CA ALA A 628 -47.02 -16.51 35.76
C ALA A 628 -47.31 -15.62 37.00
N ASN A 629 -46.49 -14.60 37.21
CA ASN A 629 -46.68 -13.64 38.30
C ASN A 629 -47.96 -12.80 38.13
N ALA A 630 -48.36 -12.46 36.87
CA ALA A 630 -49.61 -11.76 36.58
C ALA A 630 -50.81 -12.62 36.92
N ARG A 631 -50.77 -13.91 36.60
CA ARG A 631 -51.84 -14.85 36.97
C ARG A 631 -52.00 -15.03 38.48
N VAL A 632 -50.90 -15.07 39.23
CA VAL A 632 -50.95 -15.12 40.69
C VAL A 632 -51.68 -13.89 41.27
N ILE A 633 -51.44 -12.70 40.71
CA ILE A 633 -52.12 -11.48 41.14
C ILE A 633 -53.62 -11.56 40.81
N SER A 634 -53.99 -11.97 39.56
CA SER A 634 -55.38 -12.05 39.17
C SER A 634 -56.16 -13.10 40.00
N THR A 635 -55.52 -14.26 40.28
CA THR A 635 -56.15 -15.28 41.15
C THR A 635 -56.28 -14.76 42.59
N GLN A 636 -55.33 -13.93 43.07
CA GLN A 636 -55.42 -13.33 44.39
C GLN A 636 -56.51 -12.27 44.47
N ASP A 637 -56.72 -11.48 43.41
CA ASP A 637 -57.84 -10.55 43.27
C ASP A 637 -59.19 -11.27 43.23
N GLU A 638 -59.26 -12.41 42.48
CA GLU A 638 -60.46 -13.26 42.47
C GLU A 638 -60.77 -13.80 43.87
N VAL A 639 -59.78 -14.35 44.57
CA VAL A 639 -59.95 -14.81 45.97
C VAL A 639 -60.38 -13.72 46.91
N LEU A 640 -59.79 -12.51 46.77
CA LEU A 640 -60.20 -11.33 47.58
C LEU A 640 -61.62 -10.90 47.25
N ALA A 641 -61.99 -10.88 45.96
CA ALA A 641 -63.39 -10.56 45.55
C ALA A 641 -64.38 -11.57 46.11
N GLU A 642 -64.04 -12.90 46.03
CA GLU A 642 -64.87 -13.95 46.61
C GLU A 642 -64.97 -13.82 48.14
N THR A 643 -63.87 -13.43 48.81
CA THR A 643 -63.85 -13.26 50.26
C THR A 643 -64.70 -12.05 50.68
N VAL A 644 -64.68 -10.95 49.90
CA VAL A 644 -65.52 -9.76 50.11
C VAL A 644 -67.01 -10.08 49.88
N ASN A 645 -67.33 -11.00 48.91
CA ASN A 645 -68.70 -11.41 48.66
C ASN A 645 -69.29 -12.38 49.75
N LEU A 646 -68.39 -12.98 50.56
CA LEU A 646 -68.72 -13.90 51.64
C LEU A 646 -68.99 -13.18 52.99
N ILE A 647 -68.71 -11.87 53.10
CA ILE A 647 -68.97 -10.97 54.24
C ILE A 647 -70.20 -10.12 53.91
#